data_60c8bf1aa63199e07560a9339b8544e5
#
_entry.id   60c8bf1aa63199e07560a9339b8544e5
#
_cell.length_a   1.000
_cell.length_b   1.000
_cell.length_c   1.000
_cell.angle_alpha   90.00
_cell.angle_beta   90.00
_cell.angle_gamma   90.00
#
_symmetry.space_group_name_H-M   'P 1'
#
loop_
_entity.id
_entity.type
_entity.pdbx_description
1 polymer ?
#
loop_
_entity_poly.entity_id
_entity_poly.type
_entity_poly.pdbx_seq_one_letter_code
_entity_poly.pdbx_strand_id
1 'polypeptide(L)'
;MNRTPPPVRRKDPIKITGLTRVGRWLRRQWSSVEWAVTWLGLPRQTEAATQPGLILLQIDGLSHASLERAFERQDMPFLKSLTDGVDYRLGMGYSGLPSNWAAAQAELLYGVKTAVPGSRYYDRAGQQVIHVIQPAAARACEQKLARAQMGLLVGGSSYCNLLGGGAADVHFCGTSAGWGDSFRSLHPLKIISTALLHGGMWVRGGFQVCRELADFFLSRDPRADLSWWQRLQEIPGRVVATVFLRELATLGACYDAARGTPMIQVNFLGYDEQAHRFGPDSRRALRQLRAIDRSIRRLWRAAHLGSGREYDVWVFSTHGQEATPTADQGAVSSLGTLVRDLTRAAGEGDLAGDDESLRVEIGSAATSVAPRSIWFGWTRWWSPQAESSRAATAGESGTENPDVLLVPAGTLLHVYLLTDKASRRKLELARELSRAAQAALVCLTEASSDADAEFRVQVWAEGQVFDLPENAVQVFGVSHPHLSDLADDLRRLVLHPDAGDLVVCGWSGTGETVNYLGQAGGHNGPGVEETTGFVLLPSDVYATLDAAAAPRPLDLRRAALRVMESQPLIRSSDDERRKVRPNPSVAVSRRIVTYNIHGCVGMDGELSPQRIARVLGQSQADLICLQEVDRLRPRSQGVDQVHVIAQALGMQHVFAAAWEEGEQAFGNAILTALPLEVIRVGMLRRQKPNRNGRSAIWIEVELPWPAADGEAVSSAMSSVRLQVLGTHLSIYPTEQLRQAEELVREWLEPAKLRGPVVLCGDFNAAPGSATWKTLARCLNDVERGRAGRPYPTYFSPYPLLRVDHIFVSPTIQPTSQVIRSRLAKVASDHLPVWADLTLPTQSASSSRAAW
;
A
#
# COMPACT_ATOMS: atom_id res chain seq x y z
N MET A 1 37.25 24.56 44.82
CA MET A 1 38.15 23.89 43.86
C MET A 1 37.33 22.95 42.98
N ASN A 2 36.80 23.51 41.88
CA ASN A 2 36.04 22.74 40.89
C ASN A 2 37.01 21.99 39.98
N ARG A 3 37.07 20.67 40.08
CA ARG A 3 37.74 19.85 39.09
C ARG A 3 36.74 19.48 38.00
N THR A 4 36.92 20.03 36.82
CA THR A 4 36.27 19.59 35.57
C THR A 4 36.66 18.10 35.33
N PRO A 5 35.70 17.22 34.97
CA PRO A 5 36.00 15.83 34.61
C PRO A 5 36.82 15.82 33.31
N PRO A 6 37.73 14.83 33.14
CA PRO A 6 38.55 14.76 31.93
C PRO A 6 37.70 14.43 30.69
N PRO A 7 38.10 14.87 29.49
CA PRO A 7 37.32 14.62 28.26
C PRO A 7 37.24 13.13 27.99
N VAL A 8 36.00 12.67 27.83
CA VAL A 8 35.67 11.29 27.44
C VAL A 8 36.36 10.97 26.12
N ARG A 9 37.35 10.08 26.12
CA ARG A 9 37.94 9.52 24.90
C ARG A 9 36.85 8.81 24.12
N ARG A 10 36.48 9.36 22.98
CA ARG A 10 35.65 8.70 21.94
C ARG A 10 36.37 7.40 21.53
N LYS A 11 35.98 6.25 22.09
CA LYS A 11 36.44 4.95 21.61
C LYS A 11 35.42 4.35 20.66
N ASP A 12 35.94 4.16 19.45
CA ASP A 12 35.58 3.26 18.35
C ASP A 12 34.15 3.29 17.80
N PRO A 13 34.01 3.84 16.58
CA PRO A 13 32.87 3.55 15.73
C PRO A 13 32.85 2.03 15.42
N ILE A 14 31.67 1.47 15.15
CA ILE A 14 31.52 0.12 14.57
C ILE A 14 32.56 0.01 13.46
N LYS A 15 33.43 -1.01 13.49
CA LYS A 15 34.40 -1.25 12.42
C LYS A 15 33.67 -1.67 11.17
N ILE A 16 33.12 -0.71 10.50
CA ILE A 16 32.62 -0.84 9.14
C ILE A 16 33.85 -1.05 8.27
N THR A 17 33.93 -2.16 7.55
CA THR A 17 35.07 -2.44 6.68
C THR A 17 35.34 -1.24 5.76
N GLY A 18 36.60 -0.94 5.47
CA GLY A 18 36.98 0.21 4.64
C GLY A 18 36.25 0.23 3.30
N LEU A 19 35.95 -0.94 2.72
CA LEU A 19 35.16 -1.12 1.50
C LEU A 19 33.70 -0.63 1.63
N THR A 20 33.06 -0.88 2.78
CA THR A 20 31.68 -0.38 3.00
C THR A 20 31.64 1.12 3.25
N ARG A 21 32.67 1.71 3.88
CA ARG A 21 32.78 3.19 4.00
C ARG A 21 33.01 3.85 2.65
N VAL A 22 33.91 3.31 1.84
CA VAL A 22 34.16 3.80 0.49
C VAL A 22 32.92 3.62 -0.40
N GLY A 23 32.26 2.48 -0.34
CA GLY A 23 31.04 2.22 -1.10
C GLY A 23 29.88 3.15 -0.70
N ARG A 24 29.75 3.51 0.60
CA ARG A 24 28.77 4.50 1.09
C ARG A 24 29.11 5.91 0.66
N TRP A 25 30.37 6.30 0.86
CA TRP A 25 30.85 7.62 0.43
C TRP A 25 30.65 7.81 -1.07
N LEU A 26 31.01 6.82 -1.91
CA LEU A 26 30.77 6.84 -3.35
C LEU A 26 29.27 6.92 -3.68
N ARG A 27 28.40 6.16 -3.03
CA ARG A 27 26.94 6.23 -3.28
C ARG A 27 26.35 7.57 -2.89
N ARG A 28 26.76 8.17 -1.74
CA ARG A 28 26.33 9.52 -1.35
C ARG A 28 26.84 10.58 -2.32
N GLN A 29 28.11 10.49 -2.72
CA GLN A 29 28.68 11.41 -3.71
C GLN A 29 28.02 11.25 -5.10
N TRP A 30 27.53 10.07 -5.45
CA TRP A 30 26.94 9.78 -6.75
C TRP A 30 25.39 9.73 -6.71
N SER A 31 24.77 9.94 -5.56
CA SER A 31 23.32 10.11 -5.47
C SER A 31 22.94 11.53 -5.95
N SER A 32 22.46 11.60 -7.18
CA SER A 32 21.97 12.88 -7.74
C SER A 32 20.85 13.51 -6.90
N VAL A 33 20.09 12.70 -6.17
CA VAL A 33 18.99 13.13 -5.30
C VAL A 33 19.52 13.82 -4.03
N GLU A 34 20.46 13.19 -3.32
CA GLU A 34 21.08 13.73 -2.11
C GLU A 34 21.85 15.03 -2.40
N TRP A 35 22.58 15.03 -3.52
CA TRP A 35 23.29 16.22 -3.98
C TRP A 35 22.33 17.35 -4.32
N ALA A 36 21.22 17.03 -5.01
CA ALA A 36 20.21 18.03 -5.36
C ALA A 36 19.53 18.63 -4.11
N VAL A 37 19.17 17.84 -3.10
CA VAL A 37 18.60 18.32 -1.83
C VAL A 37 19.55 19.30 -1.14
N THR A 38 20.85 18.96 -1.09
CA THR A 38 21.88 19.83 -0.49
C THR A 38 22.11 21.11 -1.31
N TRP A 39 22.19 20.99 -2.64
CA TRP A 39 22.39 22.11 -3.56
C TRP A 39 21.19 23.08 -3.56
N LEU A 40 19.99 22.55 -3.55
CA LEU A 40 18.76 23.35 -3.47
C LEU A 40 18.62 24.03 -2.11
N GLY A 41 19.30 23.54 -1.08
CA GLY A 41 19.19 24.05 0.30
C GLY A 41 17.86 23.70 0.94
N LEU A 42 17.27 22.56 0.54
CA LEU A 42 16.02 22.09 1.12
C LEU A 42 16.22 21.66 2.59
N PRO A 43 15.39 22.15 3.53
CA PRO A 43 15.55 21.80 4.94
C PRO A 43 15.32 20.30 5.17
N ARG A 44 16.22 19.66 5.91
CA ARG A 44 16.05 18.27 6.36
C ARG A 44 15.31 18.23 7.68
N GLN A 45 14.46 17.26 7.87
CA GLN A 45 13.79 17.06 9.15
C GLN A 45 14.68 16.22 10.07
N THR A 46 15.38 16.91 11.00
CA THR A 46 16.39 16.29 11.89
C THR A 46 15.80 15.37 12.95
N GLU A 47 14.53 15.52 13.32
CA GLU A 47 13.82 14.64 14.27
C GLU A 47 13.40 13.30 13.63
N ALA A 48 13.63 13.14 12.34
CA ALA A 48 13.08 12.06 11.52
C ALA A 48 13.73 10.69 11.73
N ALA A 49 14.93 10.61 12.31
CA ALA A 49 15.73 9.38 12.33
C ALA A 49 15.12 8.24 13.19
N THR A 50 14.19 8.57 14.10
CA THR A 50 13.62 7.61 15.06
C THR A 50 12.18 7.18 14.73
N GLN A 51 11.49 7.91 13.86
CA GLN A 51 10.10 7.59 13.50
C GLN A 51 10.00 7.01 12.09
N PRO A 52 9.14 6.00 11.85
CA PRO A 52 8.92 5.47 10.52
C PRO A 52 8.34 6.53 9.58
N GLY A 53 8.53 6.35 8.27
CA GLY A 53 7.89 7.15 7.23
C GLY A 53 7.01 6.27 6.35
N LEU A 54 6.06 6.89 5.66
CA LEU A 54 5.15 6.20 4.77
C LEU A 54 5.07 6.88 3.40
N ILE A 55 5.29 6.10 2.33
CA ILE A 55 5.09 6.54 0.96
C ILE A 55 3.90 5.80 0.36
N LEU A 56 2.86 6.53 0.04
CA LEU A 56 1.62 6.06 -0.56
C LEU A 56 1.66 6.33 -2.07
N LEU A 57 1.70 5.28 -2.88
CA LEU A 57 1.78 5.35 -4.35
C LEU A 57 0.47 4.85 -4.94
N GLN A 58 -0.34 5.76 -5.43
CA GLN A 58 -1.61 5.49 -6.07
C GLN A 58 -1.42 5.37 -7.59
N ILE A 59 -1.98 4.31 -8.21
CA ILE A 59 -2.13 4.20 -9.66
C ILE A 59 -3.61 4.32 -9.98
N ASP A 60 -3.98 5.44 -10.57
CA ASP A 60 -5.39 5.76 -10.78
C ASP A 60 -6.01 4.88 -11.89
N GLY A 61 -7.24 4.43 -11.68
CA GLY A 61 -8.03 3.70 -12.67
C GLY A 61 -7.57 2.26 -12.98
N LEU A 62 -6.61 1.68 -12.23
CA LEU A 62 -6.07 0.35 -12.52
C LEU A 62 -6.75 -0.74 -11.68
N SER A 63 -7.58 -1.59 -12.29
CA SER A 63 -8.21 -2.73 -11.62
C SER A 63 -7.20 -3.83 -11.25
N HIS A 64 -7.57 -4.68 -10.28
CA HIS A 64 -6.76 -5.84 -9.92
C HIS A 64 -6.52 -6.78 -11.11
N ALA A 65 -7.58 -7.07 -11.89
CA ALA A 65 -7.44 -7.96 -13.04
C ALA A 65 -6.59 -7.33 -14.17
N SER A 66 -6.68 -6.01 -14.40
CA SER A 66 -5.78 -5.31 -15.34
C SER A 66 -4.33 -5.33 -14.89
N LEU A 67 -4.07 -5.26 -13.58
CA LEU A 67 -2.71 -5.41 -13.02
C LEU A 67 -2.16 -6.82 -13.24
N GLU A 68 -2.95 -7.87 -13.00
CA GLU A 68 -2.53 -9.26 -13.25
C GLU A 68 -2.21 -9.47 -14.73
N ARG A 69 -3.05 -9.00 -15.65
CA ARG A 69 -2.77 -9.00 -17.09
C ARG A 69 -1.48 -8.24 -17.45
N ALA A 70 -1.21 -7.11 -16.77
CA ALA A 70 0.04 -6.36 -16.95
C ALA A 70 1.27 -7.13 -16.44
N PHE A 71 1.13 -7.92 -15.39
CA PHE A 71 2.20 -8.81 -14.90
C PHE A 71 2.50 -9.94 -15.87
N GLU A 72 1.50 -10.59 -16.43
CA GLU A 72 1.65 -11.63 -17.46
C GLU A 72 2.37 -11.10 -18.71
N ARG A 73 2.01 -9.88 -19.14
CA ARG A 73 2.62 -9.20 -20.30
C ARG A 73 3.98 -8.57 -20.00
N GLN A 74 4.48 -8.65 -18.78
CA GLN A 74 5.72 -8.00 -18.32
C GLN A 74 5.71 -6.47 -18.48
N ASP A 75 4.56 -5.83 -18.37
CA ASP A 75 4.43 -4.39 -18.45
C ASP A 75 4.85 -3.69 -17.14
N MET A 76 4.79 -4.40 -15.99
CA MET A 76 5.20 -3.91 -14.67
C MET A 76 6.19 -4.86 -13.97
N PRO A 77 7.40 -5.07 -14.54
CA PRO A 77 8.35 -6.07 -14.04
C PRO A 77 8.91 -5.74 -12.66
N PHE A 78 8.97 -4.47 -12.26
CA PHE A 78 9.44 -4.09 -10.93
C PHE A 78 8.39 -4.43 -9.86
N LEU A 79 7.12 -4.05 -10.06
CA LEU A 79 6.03 -4.40 -9.16
C LEU A 79 5.91 -5.92 -9.03
N LYS A 80 5.93 -6.65 -10.15
CA LYS A 80 5.93 -8.11 -10.13
C LYS A 80 7.06 -8.68 -9.28
N SER A 81 8.26 -8.12 -9.40
CA SER A 81 9.40 -8.58 -8.59
C SER A 81 9.27 -8.31 -7.08
N LEU A 82 8.33 -7.47 -6.64
CA LEU A 82 7.99 -7.33 -5.22
C LEU A 82 7.06 -8.45 -4.76
N THR A 83 6.13 -8.91 -5.62
CA THR A 83 5.21 -10.01 -5.31
C THR A 83 5.85 -11.38 -5.36
N ASP A 84 6.94 -11.56 -6.13
CA ASP A 84 7.67 -12.83 -6.24
C ASP A 84 8.47 -13.17 -4.95
N GLY A 85 8.58 -12.21 -4.02
CA GLY A 85 9.20 -12.37 -2.70
C GLY A 85 8.16 -12.55 -1.59
N VAL A 86 8.64 -12.72 -0.36
CA VAL A 86 7.79 -12.77 0.85
C VAL A 86 7.49 -11.39 1.43
N ASP A 87 8.05 -10.34 0.82
CA ASP A 87 8.07 -8.98 1.40
C ASP A 87 6.77 -8.23 1.19
N TYR A 88 6.11 -8.47 0.06
CA TYR A 88 4.89 -7.79 -0.34
C TYR A 88 3.80 -8.79 -0.68
N ARG A 89 2.59 -8.46 -0.31
CA ARG A 89 1.38 -9.19 -0.72
C ARG A 89 0.52 -8.31 -1.61
N LEU A 90 0.10 -8.91 -2.72
CA LEU A 90 -0.93 -8.38 -3.60
C LEU A 90 -2.28 -8.91 -3.15
N GLY A 91 -3.26 -8.03 -3.07
CA GLY A 91 -4.65 -8.38 -2.82
C GLY A 91 -5.60 -7.49 -3.60
N MET A 92 -6.83 -7.93 -3.72
CA MET A 92 -7.93 -7.10 -4.21
C MET A 92 -8.23 -6.01 -3.20
N GLY A 93 -8.56 -4.80 -3.68
CA GLY A 93 -9.05 -3.69 -2.88
C GLY A 93 -10.46 -3.30 -3.33
N TYR A 94 -11.30 -2.88 -2.42
CA TYR A 94 -12.64 -2.38 -2.72
C TYR A 94 -12.66 -0.85 -2.73
N SER A 95 -13.13 -0.24 -3.82
CA SER A 95 -13.11 1.23 -3.99
C SER A 95 -14.14 1.98 -3.14
N GLY A 96 -15.24 1.33 -2.76
CA GLY A 96 -16.46 2.01 -2.34
C GLY A 96 -17.26 2.57 -3.52
N LEU A 97 -18.42 3.18 -3.21
CA LEU A 97 -19.24 3.91 -4.20
C LEU A 97 -19.38 5.39 -3.81
N PRO A 98 -19.36 6.29 -4.81
CA PRO A 98 -19.06 6.01 -6.24
C PRO A 98 -17.62 5.57 -6.45
N SER A 99 -17.38 4.64 -7.38
CA SER A 99 -16.07 4.10 -7.72
C SER A 99 -15.21 5.15 -8.44
N ASN A 100 -14.74 6.16 -7.72
CA ASN A 100 -13.91 7.23 -8.27
C ASN A 100 -12.86 7.74 -7.27
N TRP A 101 -11.83 8.40 -7.81
CA TRP A 101 -10.73 8.91 -7.02
C TRP A 101 -11.12 9.96 -5.97
N ALA A 102 -12.17 10.79 -6.23
CA ALA A 102 -12.62 11.83 -5.28
C ALA A 102 -13.20 11.22 -4.00
N ALA A 103 -14.12 10.24 -4.14
CA ALA A 103 -14.72 9.54 -3.02
C ALA A 103 -13.67 8.69 -2.28
N ALA A 104 -12.85 7.94 -3.03
CA ALA A 104 -11.82 7.10 -2.44
C ALA A 104 -10.71 7.91 -1.75
N GLN A 105 -10.30 9.07 -2.29
CA GLN A 105 -9.35 9.96 -1.61
C GLN A 105 -9.97 10.63 -0.37
N ALA A 106 -11.24 10.99 -0.39
CA ALA A 106 -11.92 11.51 0.79
C ALA A 106 -11.96 10.45 1.92
N GLU A 107 -12.22 9.20 1.56
CA GLU A 107 -12.22 8.09 2.51
C GLU A 107 -10.80 7.78 3.03
N LEU A 108 -9.78 7.73 2.17
CA LEU A 108 -8.39 7.51 2.54
C LEU A 108 -7.83 8.65 3.40
N LEU A 109 -8.02 9.89 2.94
CA LEU A 109 -7.35 11.04 3.54
C LEU A 109 -8.09 11.60 4.75
N TYR A 110 -9.40 11.47 4.80
CA TYR A 110 -10.26 12.05 5.85
C TYR A 110 -11.17 11.03 6.55
N GLY A 111 -11.27 9.79 6.08
CA GLY A 111 -12.10 8.75 6.68
C GLY A 111 -13.60 8.90 6.40
N VAL A 112 -13.99 9.70 5.41
CA VAL A 112 -15.38 9.99 5.07
C VAL A 112 -15.81 9.19 3.83
N LYS A 113 -16.75 8.26 4.03
CA LYS A 113 -17.33 7.45 2.94
C LYS A 113 -18.30 8.30 2.11
N THR A 114 -18.34 8.07 0.80
CA THR A 114 -19.31 8.69 -0.12
C THR A 114 -19.39 10.21 0.05
N ALA A 115 -18.24 10.88 0.12
CA ALA A 115 -18.17 12.32 0.34
C ALA A 115 -18.70 13.16 -0.83
N VAL A 116 -18.83 12.55 -2.01
CA VAL A 116 -19.40 13.11 -3.23
C VAL A 116 -20.26 12.04 -3.90
N PRO A 117 -21.39 12.40 -4.56
CA PRO A 117 -22.27 11.41 -5.19
C PRO A 117 -21.77 10.94 -6.56
N GLY A 118 -20.75 11.57 -7.13
CA GLY A 118 -20.19 11.23 -8.44
C GLY A 118 -19.06 12.16 -8.82
N SER A 119 -18.41 11.90 -9.96
CA SER A 119 -17.40 12.79 -10.54
C SER A 119 -18.00 14.12 -11.03
N ARG A 120 -19.29 14.10 -11.32
CA ARG A 120 -20.13 15.27 -11.64
C ARG A 120 -21.47 15.11 -10.95
N TYR A 121 -22.02 16.21 -10.43
CA TYR A 121 -23.32 16.25 -9.77
C TYR A 121 -23.87 17.67 -9.75
N TYR A 122 -25.15 17.81 -9.47
CA TYR A 122 -25.78 19.13 -9.29
C TYR A 122 -25.80 19.48 -7.80
N ASP A 123 -25.14 20.58 -7.46
CA ASP A 123 -25.19 21.17 -6.13
C ASP A 123 -26.55 21.89 -5.96
N ARG A 124 -27.41 21.30 -5.14
CA ARG A 124 -28.76 21.83 -4.92
C ARG A 124 -28.74 23.19 -4.22
N ALA A 125 -27.77 23.44 -3.35
CA ALA A 125 -27.63 24.70 -2.63
C ALA A 125 -27.07 25.80 -3.53
N GLY A 126 -26.08 25.51 -4.35
CA GLY A 126 -25.46 26.43 -5.28
C GLY A 126 -26.15 26.52 -6.63
N GLN A 127 -27.16 25.68 -6.93
CA GLN A 127 -27.90 25.58 -8.18
C GLN A 127 -26.98 25.51 -9.45
N GLN A 128 -25.93 24.71 -9.36
CA GLN A 128 -24.95 24.57 -10.44
C GLN A 128 -24.43 23.14 -10.57
N VAL A 129 -24.04 22.74 -11.77
CA VAL A 129 -23.38 21.47 -12.00
C VAL A 129 -21.93 21.56 -11.57
N ILE A 130 -21.55 20.76 -10.58
CA ILE A 130 -20.19 20.63 -10.05
C ILE A 130 -19.45 19.53 -10.79
N HIS A 131 -18.21 19.82 -11.19
CA HIS A 131 -17.24 18.83 -11.61
C HIS A 131 -16.11 18.82 -10.59
N VAL A 132 -15.92 17.70 -9.89
CA VAL A 132 -15.01 17.59 -8.72
C VAL A 132 -13.53 17.91 -9.03
N ILE A 133 -13.12 17.79 -10.30
CA ILE A 133 -11.76 18.14 -10.76
C ILE A 133 -11.53 19.65 -10.77
N GLN A 134 -12.58 20.47 -10.80
CA GLN A 134 -12.43 21.93 -10.80
C GLN A 134 -11.78 22.40 -9.47
N PRO A 135 -10.72 23.25 -9.52
CA PRO A 135 -10.01 23.66 -8.31
C PRO A 135 -10.85 24.30 -7.23
N ALA A 136 -11.92 25.00 -7.61
CA ALA A 136 -12.86 25.59 -6.65
C ALA A 136 -13.68 24.51 -5.92
N ALA A 137 -14.19 23.51 -6.66
CA ALA A 137 -14.95 22.40 -6.14
C ALA A 137 -14.06 21.50 -5.24
N ALA A 138 -12.84 21.17 -5.69
CA ALA A 138 -11.88 20.39 -4.91
C ALA A 138 -11.56 21.09 -3.56
N ARG A 139 -11.30 22.42 -3.59
CA ARG A 139 -11.06 23.21 -2.37
C ARG A 139 -12.28 23.24 -1.44
N ALA A 140 -13.47 23.44 -1.97
CA ALA A 140 -14.71 23.45 -1.17
C ALA A 140 -14.97 22.08 -0.51
N CYS A 141 -14.76 20.98 -1.27
CA CYS A 141 -14.85 19.62 -0.76
C CYS A 141 -13.82 19.39 0.36
N GLU A 142 -12.56 19.72 0.13
CA GLU A 142 -11.51 19.53 1.14
C GLU A 142 -11.75 20.37 2.41
N GLN A 143 -12.21 21.61 2.28
CA GLN A 143 -12.55 22.44 3.44
C GLN A 143 -13.70 21.85 4.28
N LYS A 144 -14.72 21.26 3.64
CA LYS A 144 -15.80 20.56 4.32
C LYS A 144 -15.27 19.33 5.08
N LEU A 145 -14.41 18.52 4.45
CA LEU A 145 -13.81 17.33 5.04
C LEU A 145 -12.86 17.68 6.21
N ALA A 146 -12.01 18.69 6.04
CA ALA A 146 -11.05 19.14 7.05
C ALA A 146 -11.69 19.71 8.31
N ARG A 147 -12.93 20.20 8.24
CA ARG A 147 -13.71 20.61 9.43
C ARG A 147 -14.19 19.43 10.27
N ALA A 148 -14.42 18.28 9.63
CA ALA A 148 -14.93 17.09 10.28
C ALA A 148 -13.81 16.18 10.82
N GLN A 149 -12.68 16.09 10.10
CA GLN A 149 -11.61 15.14 10.39
C GLN A 149 -10.25 15.73 10.04
N MET A 150 -9.22 15.36 10.83
CA MET A 150 -7.83 15.69 10.51
C MET A 150 -7.35 14.88 9.29
N GLY A 151 -6.68 15.56 8.37
CA GLY A 151 -6.11 14.93 7.18
C GLY A 151 -5.02 13.90 7.52
N LEU A 152 -4.90 12.86 6.71
CA LEU A 152 -3.88 11.81 6.89
C LEU A 152 -2.46 12.33 6.70
N LEU A 153 -2.26 13.31 5.80
CA LEU A 153 -0.92 13.76 5.35
C LEU A 153 -0.38 14.95 6.14
N VAL A 154 -0.89 15.21 7.33
CA VAL A 154 -0.42 16.34 8.15
C VAL A 154 1.09 16.27 8.36
N GLY A 155 1.79 17.38 8.05
CA GLY A 155 3.27 17.47 8.10
C GLY A 155 3.98 16.75 6.94
N GLY A 156 3.26 16.13 6.03
CA GLY A 156 3.75 15.41 4.85
C GLY A 156 3.64 16.20 3.55
N SER A 157 3.74 15.49 2.43
CA SER A 157 3.59 16.04 1.08
C SER A 157 2.62 15.25 0.20
N SER A 158 1.94 15.95 -0.70
CA SER A 158 0.92 15.43 -1.60
C SER A 158 1.21 15.81 -3.05
N TYR A 159 1.25 14.83 -3.96
CA TYR A 159 1.58 15.02 -5.38
C TYR A 159 0.47 14.50 -6.29
N CYS A 160 -0.03 15.35 -7.18
CA CYS A 160 -1.00 15.03 -8.23
C CYS A 160 -2.31 14.40 -7.71
N ASN A 161 -2.66 14.64 -6.46
CA ASN A 161 -3.92 14.21 -5.85
C ASN A 161 -5.05 15.22 -6.16
N LEU A 162 -6.30 14.81 -6.00
CA LEU A 162 -7.41 15.75 -6.03
C LEU A 162 -7.40 16.61 -4.76
N LEU A 163 -7.29 15.96 -3.60
CA LEU A 163 -7.27 16.57 -2.27
C LEU A 163 -5.83 16.62 -1.73
N GLY A 164 -5.52 17.66 -0.96
CA GLY A 164 -4.21 17.81 -0.33
C GLY A 164 -4.00 16.94 0.90
N GLY A 165 -5.07 16.44 1.55
CA GLY A 165 -4.99 15.57 2.71
C GLY A 165 -4.41 16.22 3.97
N GLY A 166 -4.42 17.57 4.06
CA GLY A 166 -3.79 18.31 5.16
C GLY A 166 -2.26 18.35 5.08
N ALA A 167 -1.66 18.00 3.93
CA ALA A 167 -0.22 18.03 3.73
C ALA A 167 0.36 19.44 3.89
N ALA A 168 1.58 19.52 4.45
CA ALA A 168 2.32 20.79 4.56
C ALA A 168 2.77 21.30 3.19
N ASP A 169 3.16 20.40 2.28
CA ASP A 169 3.53 20.71 0.89
C ASP A 169 2.57 20.02 -0.10
N VAL A 170 1.84 20.81 -0.88
CA VAL A 170 0.85 20.32 -1.86
C VAL A 170 1.31 20.69 -3.27
N HIS A 171 1.58 19.69 -4.11
CA HIS A 171 2.18 19.86 -5.43
C HIS A 171 1.27 19.34 -6.54
N PHE A 172 0.89 20.20 -7.47
CA PHE A 172 0.07 19.83 -8.64
C PHE A 172 -1.25 19.10 -8.29
N CYS A 173 -1.82 19.38 -7.12
CA CYS A 173 -3.09 18.83 -6.67
C CYS A 173 -4.28 19.65 -7.20
N GLY A 174 -5.48 19.05 -7.19
CA GLY A 174 -6.72 19.74 -7.55
C GLY A 174 -6.96 21.00 -6.70
N THR A 175 -6.58 20.97 -5.45
CA THR A 175 -6.68 22.11 -4.52
C THR A 175 -5.57 23.15 -4.67
N SER A 176 -4.45 22.82 -5.30
CA SER A 176 -3.27 23.71 -5.49
C SER A 176 -2.64 23.50 -6.86
N ALA A 177 -2.78 24.50 -7.74
CA ALA A 177 -2.14 24.46 -9.04
C ALA A 177 -0.65 24.87 -8.94
N GLY A 178 0.27 23.92 -9.16
CA GLY A 178 1.71 24.15 -9.22
C GLY A 178 2.51 23.56 -8.05
N TRP A 179 3.74 24.05 -7.87
CA TRP A 179 4.62 23.63 -6.79
C TRP A 179 4.13 24.15 -5.43
N GLY A 180 4.27 23.33 -4.38
CA GLY A 180 4.07 23.75 -3.00
C GLY A 180 5.13 24.77 -2.53
N ASP A 181 4.93 25.32 -1.34
CA ASP A 181 5.72 26.46 -0.84
C ASP A 181 7.21 26.15 -0.69
N SER A 182 7.58 24.92 -0.33
CA SER A 182 8.99 24.51 -0.22
C SER A 182 9.76 24.63 -1.52
N PHE A 183 9.13 24.41 -2.68
CA PHE A 183 9.76 24.50 -3.99
C PHE A 183 9.58 25.87 -4.64
N ARG A 184 8.54 26.64 -4.30
CA ARG A 184 8.32 28.02 -4.79
C ARG A 184 9.39 29.00 -4.33
N SER A 185 9.96 28.77 -3.14
CA SER A 185 11.00 29.62 -2.56
C SER A 185 12.40 29.41 -3.20
N LEU A 186 12.54 28.41 -4.09
CA LEU A 186 13.84 28.07 -4.68
C LEU A 186 14.25 29.04 -5.77
N HIS A 187 15.54 29.37 -5.79
CA HIS A 187 16.12 30.24 -6.81
C HIS A 187 16.07 29.59 -8.20
N PRO A 188 15.57 30.25 -9.27
CA PRO A 188 15.40 29.69 -10.61
C PRO A 188 16.64 28.99 -11.18
N LEU A 189 17.83 29.58 -10.99
CA LEU A 189 19.10 29.00 -11.45
C LEU A 189 19.42 27.66 -10.80
N LYS A 190 19.05 27.48 -9.51
CA LYS A 190 19.22 26.21 -8.83
C LYS A 190 18.27 25.13 -9.40
N ILE A 191 17.05 25.52 -9.75
CA ILE A 191 16.08 24.64 -10.40
C ILE A 191 16.59 24.19 -11.77
N ILE A 192 17.10 25.12 -12.59
CA ILE A 192 17.64 24.82 -13.92
C ILE A 192 18.85 23.90 -13.82
N SER A 193 19.80 24.19 -12.91
CA SER A 193 21.00 23.35 -12.72
C SER A 193 20.63 21.94 -12.25
N THR A 194 19.63 21.81 -11.37
CA THR A 194 19.11 20.52 -10.91
C THR A 194 18.40 19.79 -12.04
N ALA A 195 17.66 20.49 -12.89
CA ALA A 195 17.06 19.93 -14.10
C ALA A 195 18.13 19.36 -15.05
N LEU A 196 19.22 20.08 -15.27
CA LEU A 196 20.34 19.62 -16.11
C LEU A 196 21.00 18.35 -15.56
N LEU A 197 21.16 18.22 -14.24
CA LEU A 197 21.67 16.99 -13.61
C LEU A 197 20.79 15.76 -13.85
N HIS A 198 19.49 15.96 -14.07
CA HIS A 198 18.54 14.91 -14.42
C HIS A 198 18.33 14.80 -15.94
N GLY A 199 19.33 15.14 -16.74
CA GLY A 199 19.28 15.16 -18.22
C GLY A 199 18.73 13.87 -18.83
N GLY A 200 19.06 12.70 -18.28
CA GLY A 200 18.50 11.41 -18.72
C GLY A 200 16.98 11.27 -18.52
N MET A 201 16.37 12.03 -17.61
CA MET A 201 14.91 12.13 -17.43
C MET A 201 14.30 12.93 -18.59
N TRP A 202 14.90 14.07 -18.93
CA TRP A 202 14.42 14.93 -20.01
C TRP A 202 14.55 14.29 -21.38
N VAL A 203 15.66 13.57 -21.63
CA VAL A 203 15.83 12.79 -22.88
C VAL A 203 14.74 11.74 -23.03
N ARG A 204 14.45 11.00 -21.96
CA ARG A 204 13.37 9.99 -21.96
C ARG A 204 11.99 10.61 -22.10
N GLY A 205 11.76 11.73 -21.40
CA GLY A 205 10.54 12.53 -21.53
C GLY A 205 10.36 13.01 -22.98
N GLY A 206 11.41 13.59 -23.59
CA GLY A 206 11.41 14.02 -24.98
C GLY A 206 11.09 12.88 -25.96
N PHE A 207 11.68 11.69 -25.77
CA PHE A 207 11.36 10.50 -26.57
C PHE A 207 9.90 10.08 -26.42
N GLN A 208 9.34 10.12 -25.21
CA GLN A 208 7.92 9.86 -24.99
C GLN A 208 7.02 10.89 -25.69
N VAL A 209 7.38 12.17 -25.64
CA VAL A 209 6.68 13.24 -26.36
C VAL A 209 6.70 12.99 -27.87
N CYS A 210 7.86 12.69 -28.45
CA CYS A 210 7.98 12.37 -29.87
C CYS A 210 7.11 11.16 -30.26
N ARG A 211 7.02 10.17 -29.36
CA ARG A 211 6.19 8.98 -29.58
C ARG A 211 4.69 9.29 -29.48
N GLU A 212 4.27 10.13 -28.53
CA GLU A 212 2.86 10.58 -28.44
C GLU A 212 2.46 11.37 -29.69
N LEU A 213 3.37 12.20 -30.22
CA LEU A 213 3.17 12.90 -31.48
C LEU A 213 3.08 11.92 -32.66
N ALA A 214 3.97 10.94 -32.75
CA ALA A 214 3.94 9.92 -33.79
C ALA A 214 2.63 9.10 -33.72
N ASP A 215 2.22 8.69 -32.53
CA ASP A 215 0.94 7.98 -32.33
C ASP A 215 -0.26 8.85 -32.72
N PHE A 216 -0.19 10.17 -32.61
CA PHE A 216 -1.22 11.09 -33.08
C PHE A 216 -1.36 11.06 -34.61
N PHE A 217 -0.24 11.12 -35.33
CA PHE A 217 -0.25 11.15 -36.80
C PHE A 217 -0.52 9.77 -37.44
N LEU A 218 -0.10 8.67 -36.77
CA LEU A 218 -0.14 7.32 -37.32
C LEU A 218 -1.40 6.52 -36.96
N SER A 219 -2.14 6.91 -35.92
CA SER A 219 -3.30 6.14 -35.47
C SER A 219 -4.62 6.85 -35.66
N ARG A 220 -5.64 6.08 -36.09
CA ARG A 220 -7.03 6.55 -36.11
C ARG A 220 -7.51 6.68 -34.66
N ASP A 221 -7.93 7.90 -34.28
CA ASP A 221 -8.65 8.14 -33.02
C ASP A 221 -10.09 7.60 -33.22
N PRO A 222 -10.62 6.79 -32.28
CA PRO A 222 -12.00 6.29 -32.37
C PRO A 222 -13.06 7.40 -32.39
N ARG A 223 -12.72 8.62 -31.94
CA ARG A 223 -13.60 9.80 -32.02
C ARG A 223 -13.53 10.45 -33.42
N ALA A 224 -14.27 9.89 -34.34
CA ALA A 224 -14.29 10.37 -35.73
C ALA A 224 -14.78 11.83 -35.88
N ASP A 225 -15.58 12.33 -34.93
CA ASP A 225 -16.28 13.61 -35.00
C ASP A 225 -15.44 14.84 -34.66
N LEU A 226 -14.24 14.67 -34.09
CA LEU A 226 -13.36 15.80 -33.79
C LEU A 226 -12.50 16.17 -35.00
N SER A 227 -12.48 17.47 -35.34
CA SER A 227 -11.57 17.98 -36.33
C SER A 227 -10.09 17.73 -35.93
N TRP A 228 -9.22 17.59 -36.94
CA TRP A 228 -7.80 17.38 -36.69
C TRP A 228 -7.13 18.52 -35.86
N TRP A 229 -7.64 19.75 -35.97
CA TRP A 229 -7.23 20.88 -35.17
C TRP A 229 -7.58 20.72 -33.67
N GLN A 230 -8.80 20.27 -33.38
CA GLN A 230 -9.20 20.00 -31.98
C GLN A 230 -8.37 18.89 -31.35
N ARG A 231 -8.07 17.84 -32.13
CA ARG A 231 -7.17 16.75 -31.68
C ARG A 231 -5.73 17.25 -31.43
N LEU A 232 -5.20 18.14 -32.27
CA LEU A 232 -3.87 18.73 -32.12
C LEU A 232 -3.78 19.59 -30.85
N GLN A 233 -4.83 20.33 -30.52
CA GLN A 233 -4.90 21.16 -29.32
C GLN A 233 -4.90 20.35 -28.01
N GLU A 234 -5.29 19.09 -28.03
CA GLU A 234 -5.28 18.19 -26.86
C GLU A 234 -3.90 17.60 -26.55
N ILE A 235 -2.99 17.54 -27.54
CA ILE A 235 -1.67 16.90 -27.37
C ILE A 235 -0.83 17.53 -26.25
N PRO A 236 -0.69 18.86 -26.16
CA PRO A 236 0.12 19.46 -25.12
C PRO A 236 -0.37 19.10 -23.71
N GLY A 237 -1.72 19.13 -23.47
CA GLY A 237 -2.31 18.75 -22.18
C GLY A 237 -2.02 17.31 -21.80
N ARG A 238 -2.15 16.40 -22.75
CA ARG A 238 -1.88 14.98 -22.60
C ARG A 238 -0.41 14.72 -22.24
N VAL A 239 0.50 15.32 -23.00
CA VAL A 239 1.94 15.20 -22.77
C VAL A 239 2.32 15.71 -21.37
N VAL A 240 1.74 16.83 -20.94
CA VAL A 240 1.98 17.35 -19.59
C VAL A 240 1.48 16.38 -18.53
N ALA A 241 0.24 15.91 -18.60
CA ALA A 241 -0.34 15.02 -17.62
C ALA A 241 0.39 13.66 -17.58
N THR A 242 0.64 13.03 -18.74
CA THR A 242 1.18 11.67 -18.79
C THR A 242 2.70 11.59 -18.67
N VAL A 243 3.44 12.65 -18.97
CA VAL A 243 4.91 12.63 -18.95
C VAL A 243 5.47 13.59 -17.91
N PHE A 244 5.18 14.91 -18.04
CA PHE A 244 5.83 15.90 -17.20
C PHE A 244 5.39 15.81 -15.74
N LEU A 245 4.09 15.77 -15.43
CA LEU A 245 3.60 15.70 -14.04
C LEU A 245 4.08 14.43 -13.36
N ARG A 246 4.06 13.28 -14.03
CA ARG A 246 4.60 12.04 -13.48
C ARG A 246 6.09 12.16 -13.13
N GLU A 247 6.93 12.68 -14.03
CA GLU A 247 8.35 12.82 -13.78
C GLU A 247 8.66 13.85 -12.69
N LEU A 248 7.94 14.98 -12.68
CA LEU A 248 8.09 16.02 -11.65
C LEU A 248 7.64 15.53 -10.28
N ALA A 249 6.48 14.86 -10.18
CA ALA A 249 5.99 14.26 -8.94
C ALA A 249 6.96 13.18 -8.41
N THR A 250 7.47 12.32 -9.32
CA THR A 250 8.46 11.30 -8.95
C THR A 250 9.74 11.94 -8.39
N LEU A 251 10.24 13.00 -9.02
CA LEU A 251 11.46 13.67 -8.60
C LEU A 251 11.26 14.42 -7.28
N GLY A 252 10.17 15.18 -7.15
CA GLY A 252 9.81 15.88 -5.92
C GLY A 252 9.67 14.93 -4.73
N ALA A 253 8.94 13.84 -4.90
CA ALA A 253 8.78 12.81 -3.88
C ALA A 253 10.11 12.11 -3.51
N CYS A 254 11.04 11.92 -4.47
CA CYS A 254 12.39 11.45 -4.16
C CYS A 254 13.17 12.46 -3.30
N TYR A 255 13.00 13.76 -3.54
CA TYR A 255 13.62 14.80 -2.70
C TYR A 255 13.01 14.83 -1.30
N ASP A 256 11.70 14.69 -1.18
CA ASP A 256 11.02 14.63 0.10
C ASP A 256 11.42 13.39 0.90
N ALA A 257 11.56 12.24 0.26
CA ALA A 257 12.09 11.04 0.89
C ALA A 257 13.53 11.28 1.41
N ALA A 258 14.40 11.94 0.64
CA ALA A 258 15.75 12.28 1.06
C ALA A 258 15.80 13.34 2.18
N ARG A 259 14.80 14.22 2.28
CA ARG A 259 14.63 15.22 3.37
C ARG A 259 14.09 14.58 4.67
N GLY A 260 13.51 13.39 4.59
CA GLY A 260 12.88 12.72 5.73
C GLY A 260 11.43 13.15 6.00
N THR A 261 10.67 13.59 4.98
CA THR A 261 9.24 13.95 5.10
C THR A 261 8.43 12.75 5.62
N PRO A 262 7.59 12.89 6.68
CA PRO A 262 7.00 11.75 7.36
C PRO A 262 6.04 10.93 6.49
N MET A 263 5.20 11.60 5.71
CA MET A 263 4.26 10.97 4.80
C MET A 263 4.31 11.61 3.42
N ILE A 264 4.37 10.79 2.39
CA ILE A 264 4.45 11.24 1.00
C ILE A 264 3.39 10.48 0.21
N GLN A 265 2.44 11.17 -0.40
CA GLN A 265 1.49 10.55 -1.31
C GLN A 265 1.69 11.04 -2.73
N VAL A 266 1.79 10.09 -3.67
CA VAL A 266 1.91 10.37 -5.11
C VAL A 266 0.80 9.65 -5.84
N ASN A 267 0.00 10.37 -6.61
CA ASN A 267 -0.96 9.79 -7.56
C ASN A 267 -0.36 9.81 -8.97
N PHE A 268 -0.25 8.64 -9.59
CA PHE A 268 0.26 8.48 -10.94
C PHE A 268 -0.87 8.61 -11.95
N LEU A 269 -1.00 9.79 -12.51
CA LEU A 269 -1.89 10.09 -13.63
C LEU A 269 -1.35 9.46 -14.92
N GLY A 270 -2.22 9.35 -15.92
CA GLY A 270 -1.89 8.96 -17.29
C GLY A 270 -2.38 7.59 -17.71
N TYR A 271 -2.43 6.57 -16.83
CA TYR A 271 -3.09 5.31 -17.16
C TYR A 271 -4.60 5.52 -17.27
N ASP A 272 -5.22 6.10 -16.26
CA ASP A 272 -6.65 6.40 -16.19
C ASP A 272 -7.14 7.20 -17.40
N GLU A 273 -6.44 8.30 -17.76
CA GLU A 273 -6.76 9.10 -18.95
C GLU A 273 -6.71 8.30 -20.26
N GLN A 274 -5.69 7.44 -20.41
CA GLN A 274 -5.57 6.63 -21.63
C GLN A 274 -6.60 5.50 -21.65
N ALA A 275 -6.93 4.94 -20.49
CA ALA A 275 -7.96 3.92 -20.36
C ALA A 275 -9.37 4.46 -20.67
N HIS A 276 -9.72 5.66 -20.20
CA HIS A 276 -10.96 6.34 -20.57
C HIS A 276 -11.10 6.55 -22.09
N ARG A 277 -9.99 6.88 -22.73
CA ARG A 277 -10.03 7.24 -24.16
C ARG A 277 -9.96 6.04 -25.10
N PHE A 278 -9.17 5.03 -24.75
CA PHE A 278 -8.83 3.92 -25.65
C PHE A 278 -9.18 2.54 -25.10
N GLY A 279 -9.72 2.49 -23.91
CA GLY A 279 -9.98 1.28 -23.13
C GLY A 279 -8.80 0.88 -22.22
N PRO A 280 -9.10 0.21 -21.08
CA PRO A 280 -8.12 -0.15 -20.07
C PRO A 280 -7.02 -1.08 -20.57
N ASP A 281 -7.33 -1.99 -21.52
CA ASP A 281 -6.38 -2.96 -22.09
C ASP A 281 -5.69 -2.46 -23.37
N SER A 282 -5.90 -1.20 -23.75
CA SER A 282 -5.29 -0.63 -24.95
C SER A 282 -3.76 -0.57 -24.84
N ARG A 283 -3.07 -0.75 -25.98
CA ARG A 283 -1.60 -0.62 -26.04
C ARG A 283 -1.09 0.73 -25.53
N ARG A 284 -1.93 1.78 -25.53
CA ARG A 284 -1.58 3.12 -25.06
C ARG A 284 -1.65 3.18 -23.53
N ALA A 285 -2.70 2.67 -22.92
CA ALA A 285 -2.84 2.55 -21.47
C ALA A 285 -1.72 1.68 -20.87
N LEU A 286 -1.46 0.50 -21.45
CA LEU A 286 -0.40 -0.42 -21.00
C LEU A 286 1.02 0.19 -21.08
N ARG A 287 1.28 1.08 -22.06
CA ARG A 287 2.56 1.79 -22.12
C ARG A 287 2.76 2.75 -20.94
N GLN A 288 1.69 3.35 -20.41
CA GLN A 288 1.79 4.20 -19.22
C GLN A 288 2.17 3.37 -18.00
N LEU A 289 1.67 2.14 -17.86
CA LEU A 289 2.05 1.24 -16.76
C LEU A 289 3.56 0.97 -16.72
N ARG A 290 4.21 0.75 -17.87
CA ARG A 290 5.68 0.59 -17.94
C ARG A 290 6.44 1.84 -17.47
N ALA A 291 5.88 3.00 -17.70
CA ALA A 291 6.49 4.25 -17.27
C ALA A 291 6.28 4.48 -15.77
N ILE A 292 5.08 4.17 -15.26
CA ILE A 292 4.74 4.20 -13.83
C ILE A 292 5.61 3.21 -13.04
N ASP A 293 5.78 1.97 -13.51
CA ASP A 293 6.63 0.96 -12.88
C ASP A 293 8.09 1.46 -12.68
N ARG A 294 8.63 2.17 -13.67
CA ARG A 294 9.95 2.81 -13.55
C ARG A 294 9.98 3.93 -12.51
N SER A 295 8.92 4.71 -12.40
CA SER A 295 8.79 5.78 -11.40
C SER A 295 8.70 5.19 -9.99
N ILE A 296 7.90 4.16 -9.80
CA ILE A 296 7.78 3.42 -8.53
C ILE A 296 9.14 2.83 -8.13
N ARG A 297 9.86 2.21 -9.07
CA ARG A 297 11.22 1.70 -8.83
C ARG A 297 12.19 2.78 -8.36
N ARG A 298 12.09 4.01 -8.89
CA ARG A 298 12.93 5.15 -8.46
C ARG A 298 12.59 5.58 -7.05
N LEU A 299 11.30 5.76 -6.74
CA LEU A 299 10.82 6.13 -5.41
C LEU A 299 11.17 5.05 -4.37
N TRP A 300 10.95 3.79 -4.70
CA TRP A 300 11.33 2.68 -3.84
C TRP A 300 12.83 2.70 -3.50
N ARG A 301 13.68 2.99 -4.50
CA ARG A 301 15.11 3.15 -4.27
C ARG A 301 15.44 4.37 -3.41
N ALA A 302 14.80 5.51 -3.62
CA ALA A 302 14.99 6.70 -2.81
C ALA A 302 14.58 6.44 -1.35
N ALA A 303 13.46 5.74 -1.13
CA ALA A 303 12.95 5.36 0.17
C ALA A 303 13.90 4.46 0.98
N HIS A 304 14.57 3.49 0.30
CA HIS A 304 15.38 2.48 0.98
C HIS A 304 16.90 2.71 0.89
N LEU A 305 17.35 3.66 0.06
CA LEU A 305 18.77 3.98 -0.13
C LEU A 305 19.13 5.42 0.27
N GLY A 306 18.12 6.22 0.62
CA GLY A 306 18.30 7.60 1.08
C GLY A 306 18.69 7.68 2.56
N SER A 307 19.09 8.88 3.02
CA SER A 307 19.63 9.15 4.35
C SER A 307 18.63 9.79 5.33
N GLY A 308 17.37 9.97 4.94
CA GLY A 308 16.45 10.81 5.71
C GLY A 308 15.65 10.07 6.79
N ARG A 309 14.86 9.12 6.37
CA ARG A 309 13.92 8.38 7.20
C ARG A 309 13.72 6.99 6.61
N GLU A 310 13.34 6.02 7.40
CA GLU A 310 12.97 4.73 6.89
C GLU A 310 11.51 4.70 6.47
N TYR A 311 11.24 4.29 5.23
CA TYR A 311 9.91 4.33 4.65
C TYR A 311 9.35 2.95 4.37
N ASP A 312 8.08 2.76 4.73
CA ASP A 312 7.22 1.80 4.07
C ASP A 312 6.71 2.37 2.76
N VAL A 313 6.67 1.54 1.73
CA VAL A 313 6.15 1.94 0.42
C VAL A 313 4.95 1.09 0.09
N TRP A 314 3.77 1.71 0.02
CA TRP A 314 2.51 1.07 -0.33
C TRP A 314 2.14 1.45 -1.75
N VAL A 315 1.75 0.47 -2.56
CA VAL A 315 1.26 0.71 -3.92
C VAL A 315 -0.16 0.21 -4.00
N PHE A 316 -1.09 1.04 -4.46
CA PHE A 316 -2.50 0.69 -4.52
C PHE A 316 -3.22 1.45 -5.62
N SER A 317 -4.43 0.99 -5.94
CA SER A 317 -5.38 1.69 -6.79
C SER A 317 -6.62 2.00 -5.97
N THR A 318 -7.22 3.14 -6.20
CA THR A 318 -8.47 3.55 -5.54
C THR A 318 -9.72 3.01 -6.22
N HIS A 319 -9.64 2.73 -7.51
CA HIS A 319 -10.70 2.14 -8.34
C HIS A 319 -10.08 1.52 -9.60
N GLY A 320 -10.85 0.74 -10.31
CA GLY A 320 -10.51 0.26 -11.64
C GLY A 320 -11.33 0.96 -12.72
N GLN A 321 -11.45 0.34 -13.88
CA GLN A 321 -12.30 0.81 -14.99
C GLN A 321 -12.96 -0.36 -15.71
N GLU A 322 -14.24 -0.22 -16.01
CA GLU A 322 -14.94 -1.10 -16.95
C GLU A 322 -14.59 -0.74 -18.40
N ALA A 323 -14.36 -1.74 -19.23
CA ALA A 323 -14.30 -1.54 -20.68
C ALA A 323 -15.70 -1.29 -21.21
N THR A 324 -15.88 -0.18 -21.91
CA THR A 324 -17.21 0.21 -22.44
C THR A 324 -17.16 0.36 -23.95
N PRO A 325 -18.23 0.00 -24.67
CA PRO A 325 -18.29 0.20 -26.10
C PRO A 325 -18.15 1.68 -26.46
N THR A 326 -17.28 2.01 -27.39
CA THR A 326 -17.05 3.40 -27.84
C THR A 326 -18.20 3.98 -28.65
N ALA A 327 -19.21 3.17 -28.97
CA ALA A 327 -20.22 3.51 -29.95
C ALA A 327 -21.38 4.38 -29.42
N ASP A 328 -21.55 4.53 -28.12
CA ASP A 328 -22.80 5.11 -27.61
C ASP A 328 -22.64 6.51 -27.00
N GLN A 329 -22.11 7.45 -27.81
CA GLN A 329 -22.21 8.90 -27.49
C GLN A 329 -23.66 9.37 -27.40
N GLY A 330 -24.60 8.55 -27.88
CA GLY A 330 -26.02 8.79 -27.86
C GLY A 330 -26.78 8.33 -26.64
N ALA A 331 -26.19 7.56 -25.71
CA ALA A 331 -26.93 6.97 -24.60
C ALA A 331 -27.67 8.01 -23.73
N VAL A 332 -27.01 9.10 -23.33
CA VAL A 332 -27.65 10.19 -22.59
C VAL A 332 -28.68 10.91 -23.41
N SER A 333 -28.41 11.14 -24.70
CA SER A 333 -29.36 11.78 -25.62
C SER A 333 -30.59 10.90 -25.85
N SER A 334 -30.40 9.58 -25.97
CA SER A 334 -31.48 8.61 -26.08
C SER A 334 -32.35 8.57 -24.82
N LEU A 335 -31.73 8.52 -23.63
CA LEU A 335 -32.47 8.61 -22.37
C LEU A 335 -33.16 9.98 -22.21
N GLY A 336 -32.55 11.08 -22.62
CA GLY A 336 -33.14 12.40 -22.60
C GLY A 336 -34.32 12.52 -23.57
N THR A 337 -34.27 11.84 -24.71
CA THR A 337 -35.39 11.73 -25.66
C THR A 337 -36.52 10.90 -25.05
N LEU A 338 -36.19 9.74 -24.47
CA LEU A 338 -37.15 8.88 -23.77
C LEU A 338 -37.88 9.66 -22.67
N VAL A 339 -37.17 10.42 -21.83
CA VAL A 339 -37.76 11.26 -20.77
C VAL A 339 -38.71 12.32 -21.39
N ARG A 340 -38.33 12.96 -22.50
CA ARG A 340 -39.20 13.91 -23.22
C ARG A 340 -40.45 13.24 -23.82
N ASP A 341 -40.29 12.08 -24.45
CA ASP A 341 -41.38 11.37 -25.11
C ASP A 341 -42.41 10.86 -24.13
N LEU A 342 -41.93 10.32 -22.97
CA LEU A 342 -42.79 9.93 -21.86
C LEU A 342 -43.65 11.10 -21.34
N THR A 343 -43.11 12.31 -21.40
CA THR A 343 -43.81 13.50 -20.93
C THR A 343 -44.83 14.01 -21.93
N ARG A 344 -44.65 13.75 -23.25
CA ARG A 344 -45.63 14.10 -24.32
C ARG A 344 -46.77 13.09 -24.36
N ALA A 345 -46.50 11.80 -24.27
CA ALA A 345 -47.52 10.74 -24.39
C ALA A 345 -48.61 10.82 -23.28
N ALA A 346 -48.31 11.39 -22.11
CA ALA A 346 -49.26 11.56 -21.04
C ALA A 346 -50.18 12.79 -21.19
N GLY A 347 -49.87 13.69 -22.13
CA GLY A 347 -50.71 14.84 -22.49
C GLY A 347 -51.82 14.54 -23.50
N GLU A 348 -51.86 13.36 -24.12
CA GLU A 348 -52.88 12.97 -25.08
C GLU A 348 -54.15 12.32 -24.49
N GLY A 349 -54.27 12.21 -23.16
CA GLY A 349 -55.45 11.69 -22.46
C GLY A 349 -56.30 12.77 -21.87
N ASP A 350 -57.34 13.20 -22.62
CA ASP A 350 -58.56 13.91 -22.18
C ASP A 350 -58.42 15.08 -21.19
N LEU A 351 -58.22 16.26 -21.66
CA LEU A 351 -58.70 17.61 -21.31
C LEU A 351 -57.74 18.66 -21.81
N ALA A 352 -58.18 19.48 -22.76
CA ALA A 352 -57.47 20.60 -23.32
C ALA A 352 -57.17 21.66 -22.29
N GLY A 353 -55.90 21.81 -21.91
CA GLY A 353 -55.42 22.88 -21.09
C GLY A 353 -53.95 22.75 -20.79
N ASP A 354 -53.13 23.59 -21.40
CA ASP A 354 -51.68 23.83 -21.20
C ASP A 354 -50.71 22.70 -21.57
N ASP A 355 -49.80 23.05 -22.45
CA ASP A 355 -48.67 22.24 -22.95
C ASP A 355 -47.81 21.71 -21.79
N GLU A 356 -48.15 20.50 -21.31
CA GLU A 356 -47.54 19.86 -20.13
C GLU A 356 -46.24 19.10 -20.36
N SER A 357 -45.54 19.36 -21.46
CA SER A 357 -44.23 18.74 -21.72
C SER A 357 -43.16 19.18 -20.75
N LEU A 358 -42.44 18.24 -20.12
CA LEU A 358 -41.27 18.53 -19.29
C LEU A 358 -40.10 19.00 -20.14
N ARG A 359 -39.42 20.05 -19.71
CA ARG A 359 -38.18 20.53 -20.32
C ARG A 359 -37.01 19.74 -19.75
N VAL A 360 -36.34 18.97 -20.60
CA VAL A 360 -35.20 18.14 -20.24
C VAL A 360 -33.93 18.80 -20.73
N GLU A 361 -33.02 19.07 -19.83
CA GLU A 361 -31.69 19.57 -20.15
C GLU A 361 -30.62 18.51 -19.77
N ILE A 362 -29.64 18.33 -20.63
CA ILE A 362 -28.45 17.58 -20.34
C ILE A 362 -27.44 18.57 -19.75
N GLY A 363 -27.13 18.46 -18.49
CA GLY A 363 -26.16 19.30 -17.79
C GLY A 363 -24.80 19.15 -18.45
N SER A 364 -24.57 19.91 -19.48
CA SER A 364 -23.27 20.10 -20.09
C SER A 364 -22.49 21.14 -19.28
N ALA A 365 -21.79 20.69 -18.24
CA ALA A 365 -20.56 21.42 -17.96
C ALA A 365 -19.74 21.33 -19.24
N ALA A 366 -19.79 22.39 -20.03
CA ALA A 366 -19.23 22.55 -21.39
C ALA A 366 -18.50 21.31 -21.92
N THR A 367 -19.08 20.64 -22.89
CA THR A 367 -18.59 19.44 -23.60
C THR A 367 -17.18 19.57 -24.21
N SER A 368 -16.43 20.60 -23.84
CA SER A 368 -15.06 20.89 -24.25
C SER A 368 -14.08 21.06 -23.12
N VAL A 369 -14.29 20.40 -21.96
CA VAL A 369 -13.23 20.26 -20.97
C VAL A 369 -12.53 18.93 -21.22
N ALA A 370 -11.88 18.83 -22.37
CA ALA A 370 -10.52 18.31 -22.42
C ALA A 370 -9.74 18.91 -21.25
N PRO A 371 -8.61 18.34 -20.79
CA PRO A 371 -7.88 18.76 -19.59
C PRO A 371 -7.38 20.23 -19.58
N ARG A 372 -8.16 21.12 -20.14
CA ARG A 372 -7.97 22.58 -20.14
C ARG A 372 -7.95 23.15 -18.72
N SER A 373 -8.65 22.56 -17.74
CA SER A 373 -8.75 23.12 -16.40
C SER A 373 -7.45 22.94 -15.61
N ILE A 374 -6.74 21.82 -15.77
CA ILE A 374 -5.39 21.65 -15.16
C ILE A 374 -4.38 22.53 -15.91
N TRP A 375 -4.58 22.74 -17.20
CA TRP A 375 -3.71 23.55 -18.06
C TRP A 375 -3.86 25.06 -17.86
N PHE A 376 -5.08 25.56 -17.64
CA PHE A 376 -5.34 27.00 -17.47
C PHE A 376 -4.69 27.56 -16.20
N GLY A 377 -4.48 26.73 -15.16
CA GLY A 377 -3.69 27.15 -14.02
C GLY A 377 -2.22 27.46 -14.36
N TRP A 378 -1.65 26.76 -15.33
CA TRP A 378 -0.24 26.91 -15.76
C TRP A 378 0.00 28.07 -16.74
N THR A 379 -0.94 28.29 -17.70
CA THR A 379 -0.85 29.42 -18.64
C THR A 379 -1.19 30.76 -17.99
N ARG A 380 -1.87 30.76 -16.83
CA ARG A 380 -2.21 31.96 -16.08
C ARG A 380 -1.02 32.63 -15.42
N TRP A 381 0.09 31.94 -15.27
CA TRP A 381 1.33 32.53 -14.75
C TRP A 381 1.95 33.55 -15.73
N TRP A 382 1.53 33.54 -17.00
CA TRP A 382 1.99 34.48 -18.05
C TRP A 382 0.95 35.56 -18.40
N SER A 383 -0.24 35.57 -17.79
CA SER A 383 -1.27 36.58 -18.05
C SER A 383 -2.10 36.92 -16.80
N PRO A 384 -1.74 37.96 -16.03
CA PRO A 384 -2.46 38.33 -14.80
C PRO A 384 -3.86 38.93 -14.97
N GLN A 385 -4.35 39.17 -16.20
CA GLN A 385 -5.51 40.06 -16.45
C GLN A 385 -6.82 39.38 -16.91
N ALA A 386 -7.00 38.06 -16.84
CA ALA A 386 -8.18 37.40 -17.38
C ALA A 386 -9.25 36.98 -16.32
N GLU A 387 -9.24 37.52 -15.12
CA GLU A 387 -10.15 37.10 -14.03
C GLU A 387 -11.48 37.89 -13.93
N SER A 388 -11.62 39.01 -14.63
CA SER A 388 -12.77 39.89 -14.40
C SER A 388 -13.91 39.86 -15.46
N SER A 389 -13.81 39.01 -16.49
CA SER A 389 -14.77 39.17 -17.61
C SER A 389 -15.56 37.91 -18.04
N ARG A 390 -15.62 36.82 -17.23
CA ARG A 390 -16.43 35.64 -17.55
C ARG A 390 -17.34 35.09 -16.43
N ALA A 391 -17.51 35.82 -15.37
CA ALA A 391 -18.60 35.61 -14.41
C ALA A 391 -19.89 36.31 -14.83
N ALA A 392 -19.90 37.00 -16.01
CA ALA A 392 -20.97 37.90 -16.39
C ALA A 392 -21.68 37.53 -17.72
N THR A 393 -21.61 36.29 -18.18
CA THR A 393 -22.37 35.86 -19.38
C THR A 393 -23.19 34.58 -19.19
N ALA A 394 -23.61 34.30 -17.95
CA ALA A 394 -24.67 33.34 -17.66
C ALA A 394 -26.01 34.05 -17.38
N GLY A 395 -26.19 35.25 -17.88
CA GLY A 395 -27.40 36.02 -17.67
C GLY A 395 -27.74 36.81 -18.89
N GLU A 396 -28.18 36.18 -19.99
CA GLU A 396 -29.03 36.80 -21.04
C GLU A 396 -29.37 35.76 -22.09
N SER A 397 -30.07 34.71 -21.74
CA SER A 397 -31.13 34.12 -22.56
C SER A 397 -32.24 33.76 -21.54
N GLY A 398 -33.38 34.43 -21.66
CA GLY A 398 -34.56 34.18 -20.82
C GLY A 398 -35.13 32.79 -21.09
N THR A 399 -34.46 31.77 -20.59
CA THR A 399 -34.96 30.41 -20.56
C THR A 399 -35.30 30.06 -19.13
N GLU A 400 -36.58 29.83 -18.88
CA GLU A 400 -37.07 29.23 -17.64
C GLU A 400 -36.27 27.98 -17.27
N ASN A 401 -36.02 27.71 -15.99
CA ASN A 401 -35.27 26.56 -15.50
C ASN A 401 -35.82 25.24 -16.10
N PRO A 402 -34.96 24.25 -16.39
CA PRO A 402 -35.43 22.94 -16.88
C PRO A 402 -36.21 22.23 -15.77
N ASP A 403 -37.21 21.43 -16.17
CA ASP A 403 -37.96 20.59 -15.23
C ASP A 403 -37.13 19.36 -14.79
N VAL A 404 -36.37 18.81 -15.72
CA VAL A 404 -35.48 17.64 -15.49
C VAL A 404 -34.08 17.95 -15.99
N LEU A 405 -33.07 17.69 -15.11
CA LEU A 405 -31.67 17.86 -15.42
C LEU A 405 -30.96 16.51 -15.37
N LEU A 406 -30.31 16.10 -16.47
CA LEU A 406 -29.52 14.89 -16.59
C LEU A 406 -28.04 15.24 -16.41
N VAL A 407 -27.37 14.66 -15.43
CA VAL A 407 -25.93 14.90 -15.17
C VAL A 407 -25.16 13.60 -15.28
N PRO A 408 -24.46 13.34 -16.41
CA PRO A 408 -23.66 12.13 -16.61
C PRO A 408 -22.37 12.18 -15.79
N ALA A 409 -22.05 11.06 -15.13
CA ALA A 409 -20.86 10.86 -14.29
C ALA A 409 -20.24 9.48 -14.57
N GLY A 410 -19.69 9.26 -15.78
CA GLY A 410 -19.10 7.99 -16.19
C GLY A 410 -20.15 6.92 -16.39
N THR A 411 -20.09 5.82 -15.64
CA THR A 411 -21.07 4.72 -15.65
C THR A 411 -22.31 5.00 -14.79
N LEU A 412 -22.37 6.18 -14.14
CA LEU A 412 -23.56 6.71 -13.45
C LEU A 412 -24.16 7.88 -14.23
N LEU A 413 -25.51 8.03 -14.10
CA LEU A 413 -26.26 9.19 -14.55
C LEU A 413 -27.18 9.64 -13.41
N HIS A 414 -27.04 10.89 -12.97
CA HIS A 414 -27.95 11.52 -12.02
C HIS A 414 -29.08 12.22 -12.76
N VAL A 415 -30.32 11.96 -12.35
CA VAL A 415 -31.52 12.59 -12.87
C VAL A 415 -32.13 13.45 -11.76
N TYR A 416 -32.12 14.77 -11.95
CA TYR A 416 -32.69 15.73 -10.99
C TYR A 416 -34.05 16.20 -11.47
N LEU A 417 -35.06 16.12 -10.60
CA LEU A 417 -36.41 16.57 -10.82
C LEU A 417 -36.58 17.95 -10.16
N LEU A 418 -36.41 19.01 -10.95
CA LEU A 418 -36.27 20.38 -10.40
C LEU A 418 -37.59 21.09 -10.14
N THR A 419 -38.71 20.52 -10.61
CA THR A 419 -40.05 21.08 -10.41
C THR A 419 -41.00 20.07 -9.77
N ASP A 420 -42.03 20.56 -9.07
CA ASP A 420 -43.06 19.68 -8.47
C ASP A 420 -43.76 18.81 -9.52
N LYS A 421 -43.94 19.35 -10.74
CA LYS A 421 -44.49 18.64 -11.90
C LYS A 421 -43.64 17.40 -12.24
N ALA A 422 -42.32 17.56 -12.34
CA ALA A 422 -41.39 16.47 -12.59
C ALA A 422 -41.37 15.48 -11.43
N SER A 423 -41.35 15.97 -10.17
CA SER A 423 -41.32 15.14 -8.96
C SER A 423 -42.55 14.23 -8.81
N ARG A 424 -43.71 14.65 -9.22
CA ARG A 424 -44.96 13.83 -9.22
C ARG A 424 -44.84 12.61 -10.16
N ARG A 425 -43.98 12.65 -11.19
CA ARG A 425 -43.79 11.59 -12.14
C ARG A 425 -42.56 10.69 -11.84
N LYS A 426 -41.93 10.82 -10.67
CA LYS A 426 -40.72 10.13 -10.27
C LYS A 426 -40.80 8.61 -10.50
N LEU A 427 -41.84 7.95 -10.01
CA LEU A 427 -42.02 6.49 -10.12
C LEU A 427 -42.30 6.04 -11.56
N GLU A 428 -43.06 6.83 -12.32
CA GLU A 428 -43.29 6.55 -13.73
C GLU A 428 -42.00 6.63 -14.53
N LEU A 429 -41.21 7.69 -14.31
CA LEU A 429 -39.91 7.84 -14.95
C LEU A 429 -38.94 6.71 -14.55
N ALA A 430 -38.91 6.31 -13.30
CA ALA A 430 -38.08 5.18 -12.82
C ALA A 430 -38.46 3.88 -13.55
N ARG A 431 -39.78 3.61 -13.65
CA ARG A 431 -40.29 2.41 -14.32
C ARG A 431 -39.91 2.34 -15.77
N GLU A 432 -40.11 3.42 -16.51
CA GLU A 432 -39.84 3.43 -17.93
C GLU A 432 -38.36 3.49 -18.27
N LEU A 433 -37.56 4.23 -17.47
CA LEU A 433 -36.11 4.22 -17.59
C LEU A 433 -35.53 2.80 -17.34
N SER A 434 -36.03 2.07 -16.36
CA SER A 434 -35.56 0.70 -16.03
C SER A 434 -35.82 -0.34 -17.16
N ARG A 435 -36.61 0.01 -18.15
CA ARG A 435 -36.87 -0.81 -19.35
C ARG A 435 -35.99 -0.43 -20.54
N ALA A 436 -35.30 0.71 -20.44
CA ALA A 436 -34.41 1.16 -21.49
C ALA A 436 -33.10 0.36 -21.45
N ALA A 437 -32.62 -0.11 -22.59
CA ALA A 437 -31.38 -0.87 -22.72
C ALA A 437 -30.14 -0.14 -22.17
N GLN A 438 -30.19 1.20 -22.10
CA GLN A 438 -29.08 2.06 -21.59
C GLN A 438 -29.15 2.31 -20.08
N ALA A 439 -30.19 1.83 -19.38
CA ALA A 439 -30.40 2.04 -17.94
C ALA A 439 -30.56 0.68 -17.24
N ALA A 440 -29.45 0.03 -16.93
CA ALA A 440 -29.48 -1.31 -16.35
C ALA A 440 -30.14 -1.34 -14.95
N LEU A 441 -29.80 -0.35 -14.10
CA LEU A 441 -30.39 -0.18 -12.77
C LEU A 441 -30.84 1.27 -12.59
N VAL A 442 -32.03 1.49 -12.02
CA VAL A 442 -32.53 2.81 -11.65
C VAL A 442 -32.83 2.83 -10.15
N CYS A 443 -32.05 3.61 -9.41
CA CYS A 443 -32.13 3.67 -7.98
C CYS A 443 -32.84 4.95 -7.50
N LEU A 444 -33.68 4.85 -6.49
CA LEU A 444 -34.39 5.99 -5.91
C LEU A 444 -34.67 5.78 -4.42
N THR A 445 -35.00 6.88 -3.75
CA THR A 445 -35.49 6.88 -2.37
C THR A 445 -37.00 6.91 -2.33
N GLU A 446 -37.60 6.10 -1.46
CA GLU A 446 -39.02 6.13 -1.12
C GLU A 446 -39.19 6.32 0.39
N ALA A 447 -40.25 7.00 0.81
CA ALA A 447 -40.55 7.17 2.23
C ALA A 447 -40.86 5.79 2.84
N SER A 448 -40.21 5.48 3.96
CA SER A 448 -40.44 4.20 4.65
C SER A 448 -41.78 4.19 5.35
N SER A 449 -42.49 3.07 5.30
CA SER A 449 -43.67 2.82 6.13
C SER A 449 -43.30 2.42 7.57
N ASP A 450 -42.05 2.08 7.83
CA ASP A 450 -41.57 1.67 9.16
C ASP A 450 -41.18 2.87 10.01
N ALA A 451 -41.62 2.89 11.27
CA ALA A 451 -41.46 4.02 12.20
C ALA A 451 -39.96 4.35 12.52
N ASP A 452 -39.04 3.40 12.28
CA ASP A 452 -37.63 3.53 12.62
C ASP A 452 -36.71 3.86 11.41
N ALA A 453 -37.24 3.86 10.18
CA ALA A 453 -36.46 4.17 8.98
C ALA A 453 -37.09 5.31 8.19
N GLU A 454 -36.37 6.41 8.07
CA GLU A 454 -36.85 7.61 7.37
C GLU A 454 -37.05 7.40 5.85
N PHE A 455 -36.18 6.56 5.20
CA PHE A 455 -36.20 6.29 3.76
C PHE A 455 -35.74 4.88 3.44
N ARG A 456 -36.40 4.24 2.45
CA ARG A 456 -35.94 3.00 1.77
C ARG A 456 -35.30 3.34 0.43
N VAL A 457 -34.33 2.51 0.00
CA VAL A 457 -33.73 2.60 -1.33
C VAL A 457 -34.24 1.47 -2.17
N GLN A 458 -34.95 1.84 -3.24
CA GLN A 458 -35.45 0.90 -4.26
C GLN A 458 -34.56 0.90 -5.47
N VAL A 459 -34.36 -0.28 -6.04
CA VAL A 459 -33.66 -0.50 -7.30
C VAL A 459 -34.64 -1.11 -8.29
N TRP A 460 -34.81 -0.47 -9.42
CA TRP A 460 -35.61 -0.92 -10.54
C TRP A 460 -34.69 -1.50 -11.61
N ALA A 461 -34.91 -2.77 -11.98
CA ALA A 461 -34.19 -3.46 -13.02
C ALA A 461 -35.19 -4.25 -13.88
N GLU A 462 -35.14 -4.06 -15.20
CA GLU A 462 -36.05 -4.72 -16.17
C GLU A 462 -37.55 -4.59 -15.81
N GLY A 463 -37.93 -3.48 -15.16
CA GLY A 463 -39.31 -3.20 -14.72
C GLY A 463 -39.71 -3.92 -13.43
N GLN A 464 -38.83 -4.65 -12.77
CA GLN A 464 -38.99 -5.21 -11.41
C GLN A 464 -38.39 -4.30 -10.37
N VAL A 465 -38.91 -4.38 -9.14
CA VAL A 465 -38.49 -3.53 -7.99
C VAL A 465 -37.85 -4.40 -6.93
N PHE A 466 -36.71 -3.97 -6.42
CA PHE A 466 -35.95 -4.61 -5.38
C PHE A 466 -35.62 -3.63 -4.28
N ASP A 467 -35.75 -4.01 -3.02
CA ASP A 467 -35.32 -3.21 -1.86
C ASP A 467 -33.88 -3.55 -1.48
N LEU A 468 -33.06 -2.51 -1.19
CA LEU A 468 -31.71 -2.70 -0.67
C LEU A 468 -31.67 -2.37 0.84
N PRO A 469 -30.87 -3.15 1.59
CA PRO A 469 -29.91 -4.17 1.17
C PRO A 469 -30.47 -5.59 0.97
N GLU A 470 -31.74 -5.88 1.27
CA GLU A 470 -32.34 -7.21 1.39
C GLU A 470 -32.23 -8.02 0.08
N ASN A 471 -32.37 -7.37 -1.06
CA ASN A 471 -32.34 -7.99 -2.37
C ASN A 471 -30.98 -7.82 -3.11
N ALA A 472 -29.89 -7.58 -2.39
CA ALA A 472 -28.59 -7.33 -3.02
C ALA A 472 -28.13 -8.45 -3.96
N VAL A 473 -28.42 -9.70 -3.63
CA VAL A 473 -28.08 -10.88 -4.48
C VAL A 473 -28.80 -10.86 -5.81
N GLN A 474 -30.08 -10.45 -5.81
CA GLN A 474 -30.89 -10.37 -7.02
C GLN A 474 -30.44 -9.21 -7.93
N VAL A 475 -30.02 -8.11 -7.34
CA VAL A 475 -29.58 -6.89 -8.06
C VAL A 475 -28.18 -7.05 -8.65
N PHE A 476 -27.23 -7.56 -7.86
CA PHE A 476 -25.80 -7.59 -8.24
C PHE A 476 -25.29 -8.98 -8.64
N GLY A 477 -26.06 -10.04 -8.36
CA GLY A 477 -25.65 -11.42 -8.56
C GLY A 477 -24.74 -11.94 -7.40
N VAL A 478 -24.82 -13.25 -7.14
CA VAL A 478 -24.06 -13.93 -6.06
C VAL A 478 -22.54 -13.87 -6.31
N SER A 479 -22.10 -13.70 -7.54
CA SER A 479 -20.68 -13.70 -7.91
C SER A 479 -19.97 -12.35 -7.73
N HIS A 480 -20.70 -11.28 -7.35
CA HIS A 480 -20.06 -9.98 -7.14
C HIS A 480 -19.14 -10.03 -5.91
N PRO A 481 -17.83 -9.71 -6.03
CA PRO A 481 -16.85 -9.95 -4.95
C PRO A 481 -17.08 -9.07 -3.71
N HIS A 482 -17.82 -7.96 -3.84
CA HIS A 482 -18.03 -6.96 -2.78
C HIS A 482 -19.52 -6.80 -2.39
N LEU A 483 -20.33 -7.83 -2.52
CA LEU A 483 -21.79 -7.77 -2.48
C LEU A 483 -22.37 -7.01 -1.27
N SER A 484 -21.93 -7.32 -0.05
CA SER A 484 -22.45 -6.70 1.17
C SER A 484 -22.10 -5.21 1.27
N ASP A 485 -20.83 -4.87 1.03
CA ASP A 485 -20.37 -3.49 1.09
C ASP A 485 -20.94 -2.65 -0.05
N LEU A 486 -21.11 -3.25 -1.23
CA LEU A 486 -21.65 -2.61 -2.41
C LEU A 486 -23.11 -2.15 -2.19
N ALA A 487 -23.95 -2.99 -1.61
CA ALA A 487 -25.34 -2.68 -1.31
C ALA A 487 -25.45 -1.50 -0.34
N ASP A 488 -24.66 -1.53 0.72
CA ASP A 488 -24.60 -0.45 1.71
C ASP A 488 -24.09 0.87 1.11
N ASP A 489 -23.05 0.80 0.27
CA ASP A 489 -22.47 2.01 -0.34
C ASP A 489 -23.40 2.56 -1.44
N LEU A 490 -24.11 1.74 -2.22
CA LEU A 490 -25.13 2.23 -3.16
C LEU A 490 -26.28 2.92 -2.42
N ARG A 491 -26.70 2.33 -1.28
CA ARG A 491 -27.70 2.98 -0.43
C ARG A 491 -27.22 4.36 0.07
N ARG A 492 -25.97 4.47 0.52
CA ARG A 492 -25.35 5.76 0.95
C ARG A 492 -25.27 6.76 -0.19
N LEU A 493 -24.92 6.29 -1.40
CA LEU A 493 -24.83 7.11 -2.60
C LEU A 493 -26.19 7.70 -2.96
N VAL A 494 -27.25 6.88 -2.98
CA VAL A 494 -28.62 7.34 -3.33
C VAL A 494 -29.19 8.28 -2.27
N LEU A 495 -28.82 8.10 -1.00
CA LEU A 495 -29.22 8.99 0.12
C LEU A 495 -28.34 10.25 0.23
N HIS A 496 -27.31 10.43 -0.60
CA HIS A 496 -26.47 11.63 -0.53
C HIS A 496 -27.28 12.88 -0.89
N PRO A 497 -27.20 14.01 -0.13
CA PRO A 497 -28.02 15.21 -0.35
C PRO A 497 -27.96 15.78 -1.78
N ASP A 498 -26.81 15.65 -2.43
CA ASP A 498 -26.59 16.13 -3.80
C ASP A 498 -26.67 15.00 -4.86
N ALA A 499 -27.15 13.81 -4.51
CA ALA A 499 -27.49 12.78 -5.49
C ALA A 499 -28.72 13.16 -6.31
N GLY A 500 -28.86 12.58 -7.52
CA GLY A 500 -30.08 12.71 -8.30
C GLY A 500 -31.29 12.11 -7.59
N ASP A 501 -32.48 12.62 -7.91
CA ASP A 501 -33.73 12.02 -7.44
C ASP A 501 -33.91 10.59 -7.97
N LEU A 502 -33.32 10.33 -9.16
CA LEU A 502 -33.05 8.99 -9.68
C LEU A 502 -31.55 8.89 -9.98
N VAL A 503 -30.92 7.77 -9.58
CA VAL A 503 -29.55 7.43 -9.91
C VAL A 503 -29.57 6.23 -10.85
N VAL A 504 -29.14 6.42 -12.09
CA VAL A 504 -29.12 5.40 -13.13
C VAL A 504 -27.71 4.81 -13.25
N CYS A 505 -27.60 3.48 -13.16
CA CYS A 505 -26.35 2.76 -13.34
C CYS A 505 -26.32 2.09 -14.72
N GLY A 506 -25.21 2.20 -15.42
CA GLY A 506 -24.99 1.58 -16.73
C GLY A 506 -24.52 0.13 -16.67
N TRP A 507 -24.28 -0.44 -15.48
CA TRP A 507 -23.81 -1.80 -15.29
C TRP A 507 -24.94 -2.75 -14.88
N SER A 508 -25.04 -3.91 -15.55
CA SER A 508 -26.12 -4.90 -15.31
C SER A 508 -25.63 -6.27 -14.83
N GLY A 509 -24.33 -6.50 -14.73
CA GLY A 509 -23.78 -7.83 -14.38
C GLY A 509 -23.82 -8.88 -15.50
N THR A 510 -24.68 -8.73 -16.49
CA THR A 510 -24.88 -9.70 -17.58
C THR A 510 -24.72 -9.14 -18.98
N GLY A 511 -24.71 -7.81 -19.13
CA GLY A 511 -24.60 -7.08 -20.39
C GLY A 511 -23.34 -6.23 -20.50
N GLU A 512 -23.24 -5.50 -21.61
CA GLU A 512 -22.20 -4.48 -21.80
C GLU A 512 -22.48 -3.28 -20.90
N THR A 513 -21.44 -2.78 -20.21
CA THR A 513 -21.54 -1.59 -19.36
C THR A 513 -21.69 -0.33 -20.22
N VAL A 514 -22.69 0.50 -19.91
CA VAL A 514 -22.92 1.78 -20.57
C VAL A 514 -22.15 2.89 -19.88
N ASN A 515 -21.36 3.67 -20.65
CA ASN A 515 -20.71 4.89 -20.18
C ASN A 515 -21.43 6.12 -20.72
N TYR A 516 -22.09 6.87 -19.86
CA TYR A 516 -22.87 8.05 -20.22
C TYR A 516 -22.03 9.25 -20.70
N LEU A 517 -20.68 9.17 -20.58
CA LEU A 517 -19.78 10.15 -21.17
C LEU A 517 -19.25 9.73 -22.55
N GLY A 518 -19.64 8.56 -23.06
CA GLY A 518 -19.23 8.05 -24.39
C GLY A 518 -17.72 7.79 -24.48
N GLN A 519 -17.10 7.31 -23.41
CA GLN A 519 -15.69 6.97 -23.33
C GLN A 519 -15.51 5.45 -23.45
N ALA A 520 -14.31 4.99 -23.86
CA ALA A 520 -13.98 3.58 -24.04
C ALA A 520 -13.67 2.84 -22.71
N GLY A 521 -13.48 3.58 -21.63
CA GLY A 521 -13.35 3.09 -20.27
C GLY A 521 -14.18 3.96 -19.34
N GLY A 522 -14.83 3.34 -18.33
CA GLY A 522 -15.72 4.05 -17.41
C GLY A 522 -15.59 3.57 -15.98
N HIS A 523 -15.93 4.45 -15.06
CA HIS A 523 -16.03 4.17 -13.63
C HIS A 523 -17.05 5.13 -13.01
N ASN A 524 -17.39 5.01 -11.77
CA ASN A 524 -18.31 5.63 -10.80
C ASN A 524 -19.40 4.66 -10.33
N GLY A 525 -19.75 3.64 -11.12
CA GLY A 525 -20.82 2.69 -10.89
C GLY A 525 -20.42 1.46 -10.08
N PRO A 526 -21.33 0.47 -10.02
CA PRO A 526 -21.16 -0.74 -9.23
C PRO A 526 -20.47 -1.90 -9.98
N GLY A 527 -19.90 -1.68 -11.15
CA GLY A 527 -19.25 -2.73 -11.95
C GLY A 527 -18.09 -3.40 -11.24
N VAL A 528 -17.85 -4.68 -11.56
CA VAL A 528 -16.83 -5.49 -10.87
C VAL A 528 -15.43 -4.93 -11.11
N GLU A 529 -15.07 -4.63 -12.35
CA GLU A 529 -13.74 -4.09 -12.69
C GLU A 529 -13.53 -2.68 -12.13
N GLU A 530 -14.56 -1.82 -12.14
CA GLU A 530 -14.44 -0.45 -11.63
C GLU A 530 -14.42 -0.37 -10.11
N THR A 531 -15.07 -1.30 -9.40
CA THR A 531 -15.08 -1.34 -7.92
C THR A 531 -13.91 -2.14 -7.34
N THR A 532 -13.23 -2.97 -8.14
CA THR A 532 -12.12 -3.81 -7.67
C THR A 532 -10.78 -3.20 -8.07
N GLY A 533 -10.21 -2.39 -7.17
CA GLY A 533 -8.82 -1.96 -7.23
C GLY A 533 -7.86 -3.02 -6.71
N PHE A 534 -6.61 -2.65 -6.47
CA PHE A 534 -5.62 -3.53 -5.86
C PHE A 534 -4.90 -2.84 -4.70
N VAL A 535 -4.35 -3.66 -3.81
CA VAL A 535 -3.41 -3.23 -2.77
C VAL A 535 -2.17 -4.11 -2.81
N LEU A 536 -0.99 -3.49 -2.85
CA LEU A 536 0.31 -4.13 -2.77
C LEU A 536 1.05 -3.54 -1.57
N LEU A 537 1.03 -4.27 -0.47
CA LEU A 537 1.50 -3.82 0.84
C LEU A 537 2.61 -4.72 1.36
N PRO A 538 3.48 -4.21 2.27
CA PRO A 538 4.36 -5.06 3.07
C PRO A 538 3.56 -6.18 3.75
N SER A 539 4.11 -7.40 3.78
CA SER A 539 3.38 -8.60 4.23
C SER A 539 2.92 -8.52 5.68
N ASP A 540 3.67 -7.84 6.54
CA ASP A 540 3.32 -7.57 7.93
C ASP A 540 2.12 -6.61 8.06
N VAL A 541 2.10 -5.54 7.25
CA VAL A 541 0.96 -4.61 7.20
C VAL A 541 -0.27 -5.31 6.63
N TYR A 542 -0.11 -6.06 5.53
CA TYR A 542 -1.22 -6.81 4.92
C TYR A 542 -1.86 -7.80 5.90
N ALA A 543 -1.06 -8.45 6.75
CA ALA A 543 -1.55 -9.38 7.77
C ALA A 543 -2.37 -8.70 8.89
N THR A 544 -2.32 -7.36 9.04
CA THR A 544 -3.14 -6.61 10.00
C THR A 544 -4.51 -6.19 9.44
N LEU A 545 -4.71 -6.34 8.13
CA LEU A 545 -6.00 -6.12 7.50
C LEU A 545 -6.87 -7.38 7.65
N ASP A 546 -8.17 -7.20 7.62
CA ASP A 546 -9.09 -8.35 7.67
C ASP A 546 -8.90 -9.19 6.40
N ALA A 547 -8.44 -10.43 6.59
CA ALA A 547 -8.15 -11.34 5.49
C ALA A 547 -9.42 -11.84 4.75
N ALA A 548 -10.59 -11.68 5.36
CA ALA A 548 -11.87 -12.15 4.80
C ALA A 548 -12.53 -11.12 3.87
N ALA A 549 -12.15 -9.84 3.97
CA ALA A 549 -12.73 -8.77 3.18
C ALA A 549 -11.65 -8.06 2.33
N ALA A 550 -12.01 -7.59 1.14
CA ALA A 550 -11.14 -6.72 0.36
C ALA A 550 -10.98 -5.37 1.09
N PRO A 551 -9.75 -4.94 1.43
CA PRO A 551 -9.54 -3.69 2.15
C PRO A 551 -10.01 -2.50 1.33
N ARG A 552 -10.69 -1.57 1.99
CA ARG A 552 -11.14 -0.31 1.39
C ARG A 552 -10.22 0.86 1.80
N PRO A 553 -10.35 2.05 1.20
CA PRO A 553 -9.50 3.21 1.54
C PRO A 553 -9.47 3.56 3.02
N LEU A 554 -10.58 3.38 3.76
CA LEU A 554 -10.64 3.58 5.22
C LEU A 554 -9.73 2.62 5.99
N ASP A 555 -9.62 1.38 5.55
CA ASP A 555 -8.77 0.38 6.21
C ASP A 555 -7.29 0.68 5.96
N LEU A 556 -6.96 1.16 4.76
CA LEU A 556 -5.63 1.68 4.45
C LEU A 556 -5.30 2.90 5.32
N ARG A 557 -6.27 3.83 5.53
CA ARG A 557 -6.09 4.95 6.46
C ARG A 557 -5.79 4.48 7.88
N ARG A 558 -6.57 3.55 8.40
CA ARG A 558 -6.39 2.99 9.75
C ARG A 558 -5.03 2.32 9.89
N ALA A 559 -4.62 1.53 8.90
CA ALA A 559 -3.31 0.90 8.87
C ALA A 559 -2.17 1.94 8.80
N ALA A 560 -2.31 3.00 7.97
CA ALA A 560 -1.34 4.08 7.86
C ALA A 560 -1.15 4.83 9.18
N LEU A 561 -2.23 5.16 9.88
CA LEU A 561 -2.17 5.81 11.20
C LEU A 561 -1.46 4.92 12.22
N ARG A 562 -1.74 3.60 12.25
CA ARG A 562 -1.04 2.66 13.14
C ARG A 562 0.47 2.60 12.87
N VAL A 563 0.87 2.56 11.61
CA VAL A 563 2.30 2.57 11.22
C VAL A 563 2.97 3.87 11.68
N MET A 564 2.30 5.00 11.54
CA MET A 564 2.84 6.31 11.91
C MET A 564 2.86 6.56 13.42
N GLU A 565 1.92 6.01 14.18
CA GLU A 565 1.88 6.11 15.65
C GLU A 565 2.87 5.19 16.34
N SER A 566 3.64 4.37 15.60
CA SER A 566 4.61 3.40 16.13
C SER A 566 3.99 2.43 17.15
N GLN A 567 2.68 2.17 17.08
CA GLN A 567 2.06 1.14 17.89
C GLN A 567 2.54 -0.24 17.41
N PRO A 568 2.84 -1.17 18.32
CA PRO A 568 3.20 -2.51 17.92
C PRO A 568 2.09 -3.08 17.04
N LEU A 569 2.48 -3.68 15.91
CA LEU A 569 1.57 -4.43 15.05
C LEU A 569 1.01 -5.58 15.89
N ILE A 570 -0.10 -5.34 16.58
CA ILE A 570 -0.75 -6.35 17.41
C ILE A 570 -1.18 -7.46 16.46
N ARG A 571 -0.52 -8.59 16.56
CA ARG A 571 -1.02 -9.81 15.94
C ARG A 571 -2.41 -10.05 16.50
N SER A 572 -3.42 -10.09 15.65
CA SER A 572 -4.72 -10.70 15.95
C SER A 572 -4.56 -12.24 16.00
N SER A 573 -3.54 -12.69 16.79
CA SER A 573 -3.00 -14.05 16.61
C SER A 573 -3.70 -15.13 17.41
N ASP A 574 -4.49 -14.78 18.40
CA ASP A 574 -5.06 -15.81 19.26
C ASP A 574 -6.53 -16.16 18.95
N ASP A 575 -7.30 -15.26 18.34
CA ASP A 575 -8.71 -15.51 18.07
C ASP A 575 -8.95 -16.25 16.74
N GLU A 576 -8.15 -16.02 15.69
CA GLU A 576 -8.34 -16.72 14.42
C GLU A 576 -7.71 -18.12 14.40
N ARG A 577 -6.57 -18.33 15.07
CA ARG A 577 -6.02 -19.68 15.25
C ARG A 577 -6.93 -20.58 16.12
N ARG A 578 -7.76 -20.01 16.99
CA ARG A 578 -8.75 -20.77 17.76
C ARG A 578 -10.00 -21.13 16.97
N LYS A 579 -10.31 -20.42 15.87
CA LYS A 579 -11.52 -20.71 15.04
C LYS A 579 -11.31 -21.78 13.98
N VAL A 580 -10.07 -22.01 13.53
CA VAL A 580 -9.74 -23.18 12.73
C VAL A 580 -9.51 -24.35 13.72
N ARG A 581 -10.51 -25.20 13.91
CA ARG A 581 -10.32 -26.46 14.64
C ARG A 581 -9.16 -27.20 13.97
N PRO A 582 -8.03 -27.45 14.65
CA PRO A 582 -6.94 -28.20 14.06
C PRO A 582 -7.46 -29.58 13.70
N ASN A 583 -7.29 -29.98 12.46
CA ASN A 583 -7.46 -31.34 12.05
C ASN A 583 -6.47 -32.19 12.87
N PRO A 584 -6.88 -33.17 13.69
CA PRO A 584 -6.02 -33.87 14.65
C PRO A 584 -4.87 -34.66 14.01
N SER A 585 -4.80 -34.75 12.69
CA SER A 585 -3.72 -35.44 11.95
C SER A 585 -2.60 -34.50 11.45
N VAL A 586 -2.61 -33.19 11.78
CA VAL A 586 -1.59 -32.24 11.31
C VAL A 586 -0.48 -32.06 12.35
N ALA A 587 0.74 -32.44 12.00
CA ALA A 587 1.94 -32.20 12.79
C ALA A 587 2.12 -30.70 13.11
N VAL A 588 2.39 -30.34 14.36
CA VAL A 588 2.60 -28.94 14.76
C VAL A 588 3.95 -28.47 14.24
N SER A 589 3.94 -27.48 13.33
CA SER A 589 5.14 -26.83 12.84
C SER A 589 5.38 -25.51 13.59
N ARG A 590 6.63 -25.22 13.97
CA ARG A 590 7.06 -23.98 14.60
C ARG A 590 8.21 -23.35 13.83
N ARG A 591 8.17 -22.04 13.64
CA ARG A 591 9.20 -21.32 12.88
C ARG A 591 10.21 -20.65 13.80
N ILE A 592 11.49 -20.95 13.55
CA ILE A 592 12.62 -20.28 14.20
C ILE A 592 13.43 -19.48 13.18
N VAL A 593 13.93 -18.31 13.60
CA VAL A 593 14.81 -17.44 12.81
C VAL A 593 16.11 -17.19 13.57
N THR A 594 17.24 -17.19 12.86
CA THR A 594 18.50 -16.60 13.37
C THR A 594 18.94 -15.46 12.47
N TYR A 595 19.41 -14.37 13.07
CA TYR A 595 19.80 -13.17 12.35
C TYR A 595 20.86 -12.35 13.09
N ASN A 596 22.04 -12.22 12.49
CA ASN A 596 23.02 -11.22 12.93
C ASN A 596 22.59 -9.85 12.40
N ILE A 597 22.23 -8.94 13.32
CA ILE A 597 21.62 -7.64 13.00
C ILE A 597 22.63 -6.50 12.85
N HIS A 598 23.92 -6.78 13.00
CA HIS A 598 25.02 -5.81 12.86
C HIS A 598 24.77 -4.49 13.65
N GLY A 599 24.31 -4.59 14.90
CA GLY A 599 23.96 -3.43 15.72
C GLY A 599 22.85 -2.58 15.12
N CYS A 600 21.93 -3.17 14.35
CA CYS A 600 20.88 -2.50 13.60
C CYS A 600 21.36 -1.46 12.57
N VAL A 601 22.63 -1.50 12.17
CA VAL A 601 23.21 -0.62 11.17
C VAL A 601 23.18 -1.30 9.81
N GLY A 602 22.36 -0.78 8.91
CA GLY A 602 22.19 -1.31 7.58
C GLY A 602 23.39 -1.10 6.65
N MET A 603 23.34 -1.74 5.48
CA MET A 603 24.33 -1.59 4.40
C MET A 603 24.37 -0.16 3.82
N ASP A 604 23.34 0.64 4.07
CA ASP A 604 23.26 2.08 3.81
C ASP A 604 23.93 2.92 4.89
N GLY A 605 24.24 2.32 6.05
CA GLY A 605 24.84 2.95 7.22
C GLY A 605 23.88 3.60 8.16
N GLU A 606 22.60 3.46 7.95
CA GLU A 606 21.59 4.00 8.85
C GLU A 606 21.29 3.01 9.97
N LEU A 607 21.17 3.55 11.18
CA LEU A 607 20.76 2.80 12.37
C LEU A 607 19.24 2.69 12.40
N SER A 608 18.68 1.48 12.33
CA SER A 608 17.23 1.29 12.41
C SER A 608 16.83 -0.07 12.98
N PRO A 609 16.55 -0.14 14.30
CA PRO A 609 15.95 -1.31 14.92
C PRO A 609 14.57 -1.68 14.34
N GLN A 610 13.79 -0.67 13.94
CA GLN A 610 12.48 -0.86 13.31
C GLN A 610 12.58 -1.60 11.97
N ARG A 611 13.65 -1.34 11.19
CA ARG A 611 13.93 -2.07 9.94
C ARG A 611 14.18 -3.55 10.20
N ILE A 612 14.97 -3.85 11.24
CA ILE A 612 15.22 -5.23 11.67
C ILE A 612 13.91 -5.89 12.09
N ALA A 613 13.08 -5.21 12.89
CA ALA A 613 11.78 -5.72 13.31
C ALA A 613 10.88 -6.03 12.09
N ARG A 614 10.86 -5.18 11.06
CA ARG A 614 10.10 -5.45 9.82
C ARG A 614 10.63 -6.64 9.03
N VAL A 615 11.95 -6.78 8.89
CA VAL A 615 12.54 -7.98 8.25
C VAL A 615 12.13 -9.25 8.99
N LEU A 616 12.15 -9.21 10.32
CA LEU A 616 11.77 -10.34 11.17
C LEU A 616 10.24 -10.59 11.14
N GLY A 617 9.42 -9.56 11.11
CA GLY A 617 7.96 -9.64 11.00
C GLY A 617 7.50 -10.41 9.76
N GLN A 618 8.21 -10.25 8.63
CA GLN A 618 7.96 -11.01 7.39
C GLN A 618 8.05 -12.53 7.57
N SER A 619 8.90 -12.99 8.51
CA SER A 619 9.08 -14.42 8.77
C SER A 619 7.91 -15.07 9.52
N GLN A 620 7.11 -14.29 10.27
CA GLN A 620 6.10 -14.78 11.20
C GLN A 620 6.66 -15.85 12.15
N ALA A 621 7.90 -15.66 12.63
CA ALA A 621 8.59 -16.61 13.47
C ALA A 621 7.97 -16.69 14.86
N ASP A 622 7.95 -17.90 15.44
CA ASP A 622 7.58 -18.14 16.85
C ASP A 622 8.78 -17.87 17.79
N LEU A 623 10.00 -18.06 17.27
CA LEU A 623 11.28 -17.92 17.99
C LEU A 623 12.28 -17.16 17.10
N ILE A 624 13.00 -16.20 17.70
CA ILE A 624 13.97 -15.38 16.99
C ILE A 624 15.25 -15.28 17.82
N CYS A 625 16.40 -15.65 17.22
CA CYS A 625 17.71 -15.54 17.83
C CYS A 625 18.52 -14.45 17.14
N LEU A 626 18.86 -13.39 17.84
CA LEU A 626 19.58 -12.23 17.33
C LEU A 626 21.04 -12.23 17.81
N GLN A 627 21.94 -11.80 16.92
CA GLN A 627 23.36 -11.58 17.24
C GLN A 627 23.72 -10.13 16.96
N GLU A 628 24.78 -9.64 17.62
CA GLU A 628 25.28 -8.28 17.52
C GLU A 628 24.28 -7.19 17.96
N VAL A 629 23.56 -7.45 19.05
CA VAL A 629 22.57 -6.52 19.61
C VAL A 629 23.26 -5.53 20.55
N ASP A 630 23.05 -4.22 20.35
CA ASP A 630 23.48 -3.16 21.26
C ASP A 630 22.37 -2.78 22.26
N ARG A 631 22.77 -2.54 23.53
CA ARG A 631 21.93 -1.91 24.54
C ARG A 631 22.58 -0.63 25.03
N LEU A 632 21.87 0.49 24.95
CA LEU A 632 22.24 1.82 25.48
C LEU A 632 23.64 2.31 25.08
N ARG A 633 24.23 1.79 24.00
CA ARG A 633 25.58 2.19 23.57
C ARG A 633 25.55 3.52 22.81
N PRO A 634 26.56 4.40 23.01
CA PRO A 634 26.65 5.67 22.28
C PRO A 634 26.70 5.49 20.75
N ARG A 635 27.31 4.40 20.26
CA ARG A 635 27.39 4.10 18.83
C ARG A 635 26.04 3.77 18.20
N SER A 636 25.09 3.32 19.00
CA SER A 636 23.69 3.06 18.63
C SER A 636 22.73 4.10 19.22
N GLN A 637 23.22 5.33 19.44
CA GLN A 637 22.46 6.49 19.91
C GLN A 637 21.74 6.27 21.26
N GLY A 638 22.26 5.40 22.11
CA GLY A 638 21.66 5.10 23.41
C GLY A 638 20.37 4.28 23.34
N VAL A 639 20.07 3.64 22.21
CA VAL A 639 18.87 2.83 22.04
C VAL A 639 19.07 1.43 22.62
N ASP A 640 18.06 0.93 23.35
CA ASP A 640 17.96 -0.50 23.67
C ASP A 640 17.33 -1.22 22.48
N GLN A 641 18.17 -1.78 21.61
CA GLN A 641 17.73 -2.35 20.33
C GLN A 641 16.84 -3.57 20.51
N VAL A 642 17.14 -4.44 21.51
CA VAL A 642 16.33 -5.64 21.71
C VAL A 642 14.93 -5.28 22.21
N HIS A 643 14.83 -4.29 23.09
CA HIS A 643 13.54 -3.81 23.59
C HIS A 643 12.67 -3.27 22.48
N VAL A 644 13.23 -2.40 21.62
CA VAL A 644 12.51 -1.83 20.45
C VAL A 644 12.03 -2.92 19.49
N ILE A 645 12.89 -3.89 19.16
CA ILE A 645 12.53 -4.99 18.25
C ILE A 645 11.46 -5.89 18.88
N ALA A 646 11.63 -6.26 20.16
CA ALA A 646 10.69 -7.12 20.88
C ALA A 646 9.30 -6.48 21.01
N GLN A 647 9.27 -5.18 21.34
CA GLN A 647 8.02 -4.40 21.40
C GLN A 647 7.31 -4.35 20.04
N ALA A 648 8.05 -4.08 18.96
CA ALA A 648 7.49 -4.04 17.60
C ALA A 648 6.93 -5.39 17.13
N LEU A 649 7.47 -6.50 17.65
CA LEU A 649 7.02 -7.86 17.31
C LEU A 649 6.01 -8.45 18.32
N GLY A 650 5.70 -7.75 19.42
CA GLY A 650 4.84 -8.26 20.49
C GLY A 650 5.43 -9.48 21.19
N MET A 651 6.76 -9.54 21.36
CA MET A 651 7.49 -10.66 21.94
C MET A 651 8.17 -10.27 23.25
N GLN A 652 8.31 -11.23 24.15
CA GLN A 652 9.24 -11.13 25.27
C GLN A 652 10.66 -11.47 24.81
N HIS A 653 11.69 -11.06 25.57
CA HIS A 653 13.08 -11.30 25.19
C HIS A 653 13.97 -11.66 26.36
N VAL A 654 15.03 -12.41 26.05
CA VAL A 654 16.15 -12.70 26.95
C VAL A 654 17.43 -12.19 26.28
N PHE A 655 18.24 -11.44 27.01
CA PHE A 655 19.49 -10.86 26.51
C PHE A 655 20.72 -11.43 27.26
N ALA A 656 21.77 -11.76 26.52
CA ALA A 656 23.07 -12.20 27.06
C ALA A 656 24.17 -11.22 26.63
N ALA A 657 24.73 -10.49 27.56
CA ALA A 657 25.87 -9.64 27.31
C ALA A 657 27.12 -10.46 26.94
N ALA A 658 27.76 -10.12 25.86
CA ALA A 658 29.11 -10.54 25.47
C ALA A 658 30.16 -9.50 25.90
N TRP A 659 29.69 -8.28 26.16
CA TRP A 659 30.46 -7.17 26.76
C TRP A 659 29.47 -6.26 27.48
N GLU A 660 29.89 -5.75 28.64
CA GLU A 660 29.09 -4.86 29.48
C GLU A 660 29.99 -3.81 30.16
N GLU A 661 29.54 -2.56 30.24
CA GLU A 661 30.18 -1.45 30.95
C GLU A 661 29.10 -0.46 31.44
N GLY A 662 28.79 -0.45 32.70
CA GLY A 662 27.65 0.29 33.27
C GLY A 662 26.34 -0.21 32.72
N GLU A 663 25.51 0.69 32.18
CA GLU A 663 24.25 0.35 31.55
C GLU A 663 24.41 -0.11 30.08
N GLN A 664 25.60 0.06 29.51
CA GLN A 664 25.89 -0.27 28.13
C GLN A 664 26.24 -1.73 27.95
N ALA A 665 25.64 -2.40 27.00
CA ALA A 665 25.95 -3.79 26.71
C ALA A 665 25.91 -4.08 25.19
N PHE A 666 26.58 -5.18 24.81
CA PHE A 666 26.58 -5.77 23.47
C PHE A 666 26.53 -7.28 23.59
N GLY A 667 25.67 -7.94 22.83
CA GLY A 667 25.51 -9.38 22.97
C GLY A 667 24.52 -10.02 22.01
N ASN A 668 23.87 -11.06 22.49
CA ASN A 668 22.88 -11.85 21.77
C ASN A 668 21.52 -11.75 22.49
N ALA A 669 20.43 -12.01 21.74
CA ALA A 669 19.09 -12.06 22.30
C ALA A 669 18.28 -13.22 21.72
N ILE A 670 17.34 -13.73 22.50
CA ILE A 670 16.26 -14.62 22.02
C ILE A 670 14.93 -13.93 22.30
N LEU A 671 14.05 -13.88 21.28
CA LEU A 671 12.72 -13.32 21.37
C LEU A 671 11.69 -14.41 21.08
N THR A 672 10.56 -14.40 21.79
CA THR A 672 9.43 -15.30 21.55
C THR A 672 8.14 -14.77 22.18
N ALA A 673 6.99 -15.14 21.59
CA ALA A 673 5.68 -14.92 22.23
C ALA A 673 5.23 -16.12 23.06
N LEU A 674 5.98 -17.24 23.01
CA LEU A 674 5.67 -18.47 23.76
C LEU A 674 6.15 -18.38 25.20
N PRO A 675 5.53 -19.09 26.15
CA PRO A 675 6.04 -19.21 27.50
C PRO A 675 7.46 -19.79 27.50
N LEU A 676 8.38 -19.15 28.21
CA LEU A 676 9.78 -19.57 28.28
C LEU A 676 10.29 -19.61 29.71
N GLU A 677 11.25 -20.51 29.95
CA GLU A 677 12.09 -20.54 31.14
C GLU A 677 13.57 -20.32 30.76
N VAL A 678 14.25 -19.39 31.41
CA VAL A 678 15.68 -19.15 31.19
C VAL A 678 16.48 -20.18 31.98
N ILE A 679 17.14 -21.10 31.27
CA ILE A 679 17.93 -22.15 31.92
C ILE A 679 19.35 -21.66 32.19
N ARG A 680 19.98 -21.00 31.20
CA ARG A 680 21.34 -20.52 31.36
C ARG A 680 21.63 -19.36 30.42
N VAL A 681 22.32 -18.35 30.95
CA VAL A 681 22.95 -17.26 30.21
C VAL A 681 24.40 -17.17 30.65
N GLY A 682 25.32 -17.05 29.69
CA GLY A 682 26.74 -17.02 30.07
C GLY A 682 27.68 -16.64 28.92
N MET A 683 28.91 -16.30 29.36
CA MET A 683 30.01 -15.99 28.43
C MET A 683 30.69 -17.29 28.00
N LEU A 684 31.07 -17.36 26.73
CA LEU A 684 31.95 -18.40 26.21
C LEU A 684 33.44 -18.03 26.47
N ARG A 685 34.28 -19.04 26.62
CA ARG A 685 35.71 -18.86 26.94
C ARG A 685 36.43 -18.03 25.88
N ARG A 686 37.21 -17.05 26.33
CA ARG A 686 38.06 -16.21 25.49
C ARG A 686 39.46 -16.73 25.47
N GLN A 687 40.12 -16.70 24.33
CA GLN A 687 41.53 -17.05 24.22
C GLN A 687 42.46 -15.90 24.65
N LYS A 688 42.04 -14.64 24.37
CA LYS A 688 42.81 -13.43 24.73
C LYS A 688 41.89 -12.37 25.35
N PRO A 689 42.31 -11.68 26.43
CA PRO A 689 41.50 -10.67 27.13
C PRO A 689 41.04 -9.49 26.23
N ASN A 690 41.88 -9.13 25.24
CA ASN A 690 41.63 -7.99 24.36
C ASN A 690 40.67 -8.27 23.22
N ARG A 691 40.11 -9.48 23.12
CA ARG A 691 39.11 -9.83 22.07
C ARG A 691 37.69 -9.57 22.58
N ASN A 692 36.78 -9.24 21.68
CA ASN A 692 35.36 -9.14 22.00
C ASN A 692 34.85 -10.46 22.58
N GLY A 693 34.12 -10.40 23.69
CA GLY A 693 33.48 -11.55 24.28
C GLY A 693 32.47 -12.18 23.33
N ARG A 694 32.09 -13.40 23.63
CA ARG A 694 31.01 -14.14 23.03
C ARG A 694 30.12 -14.69 24.11
N SER A 695 28.81 -14.76 23.87
CA SER A 695 27.85 -15.25 24.85
C SER A 695 26.94 -16.30 24.24
N ALA A 696 26.30 -17.09 25.08
CA ALA A 696 25.26 -18.01 24.70
C ALA A 696 24.04 -17.85 25.63
N ILE A 697 22.88 -18.14 25.12
CA ILE A 697 21.60 -18.16 25.82
C ILE A 697 21.03 -19.56 25.67
N TRP A 698 20.52 -20.14 26.74
CA TRP A 698 19.72 -21.35 26.69
C TRP A 698 18.39 -21.10 27.41
N ILE A 699 17.31 -21.26 26.66
CA ILE A 699 15.94 -21.21 27.16
C ILE A 699 15.24 -22.55 26.91
N GLU A 700 14.27 -22.86 27.74
CA GLU A 700 13.29 -23.92 27.53
C GLU A 700 11.96 -23.26 27.16
N VAL A 701 11.34 -23.74 26.09
CA VAL A 701 10.04 -23.23 25.59
C VAL A 701 9.03 -24.37 25.63
N GLU A 702 7.89 -24.10 26.26
CA GLU A 702 6.79 -25.04 26.31
C GLU A 702 5.88 -24.90 25.09
N LEU A 703 5.80 -25.98 24.30
CA LEU A 703 4.98 -26.03 23.09
C LEU A 703 3.72 -26.82 23.37
N PRO A 704 2.51 -26.25 23.19
CA PRO A 704 1.26 -27.02 23.29
C PRO A 704 1.23 -28.10 22.23
N TRP A 705 0.88 -29.35 22.63
CA TRP A 705 0.88 -30.53 21.77
C TRP A 705 -0.51 -31.14 21.65
N PRO A 706 -1.02 -31.48 20.45
CA PRO A 706 -2.29 -32.20 20.32
C PRO A 706 -2.13 -33.64 20.79
N ALA A 707 -3.08 -34.14 21.61
CA ALA A 707 -3.15 -35.54 22.01
C ALA A 707 -3.34 -36.44 20.79
N ALA A 708 -2.74 -37.64 20.80
CA ALA A 708 -2.93 -38.64 19.75
C ALA A 708 -4.41 -39.17 19.74
N ASP A 709 -4.93 -39.47 18.54
CA ASP A 709 -6.28 -39.90 18.31
C ASP A 709 -6.64 -41.14 19.17
N GLY A 710 -7.70 -41.06 19.95
CA GLY A 710 -8.40 -42.24 20.52
C GLY A 710 -8.78 -42.21 21.99
N GLU A 711 -8.34 -41.24 22.80
CA GLU A 711 -8.74 -41.17 24.20
C GLU A 711 -9.65 -39.96 24.49
N ALA A 712 -10.77 -40.25 25.14
CA ALA A 712 -11.78 -39.29 25.56
C ALA A 712 -11.16 -38.16 26.39
N VAL A 713 -11.50 -36.94 26.06
CA VAL A 713 -11.14 -35.64 26.66
C VAL A 713 -10.97 -35.74 28.19
N SER A 714 -9.73 -35.98 28.64
CA SER A 714 -9.25 -35.65 29.96
C SER A 714 -8.36 -34.42 29.86
N SER A 715 -8.60 -33.44 30.66
CA SER A 715 -8.22 -32.04 30.61
C SER A 715 -6.72 -31.69 30.75
N ALA A 716 -5.80 -32.50 30.28
CA ALA A 716 -4.36 -32.22 30.31
C ALA A 716 -3.82 -32.20 28.87
N MET A 717 -3.68 -31.00 28.29
CA MET A 717 -2.92 -30.83 27.06
C MET A 717 -1.47 -31.28 27.31
N SER A 718 -1.00 -32.31 26.57
CA SER A 718 0.40 -32.69 26.60
C SER A 718 1.26 -31.55 26.01
N SER A 719 2.38 -31.21 26.63
CA SER A 719 3.31 -30.18 26.15
C SER A 719 4.69 -30.81 25.87
N VAL A 720 5.37 -30.30 24.83
CA VAL A 720 6.77 -30.66 24.54
C VAL A 720 7.66 -29.49 24.93
N ARG A 721 8.73 -29.79 25.70
CA ARG A 721 9.73 -28.83 26.14
C ARG A 721 10.87 -28.77 25.13
N LEU A 722 10.90 -27.71 24.30
CA LEU A 722 11.94 -27.46 23.32
C LEU A 722 13.09 -26.68 23.96
N GLN A 723 14.31 -27.21 23.84
CA GLN A 723 15.53 -26.53 24.31
C GLN A 723 16.09 -25.66 23.17
N VAL A 724 16.15 -24.34 23.38
CA VAL A 724 16.62 -23.38 22.36
C VAL A 724 17.90 -22.72 22.85
N LEU A 725 18.96 -22.89 22.08
CA LEU A 725 20.26 -22.28 22.32
C LEU A 725 20.59 -21.26 21.23
N GLY A 726 20.88 -20.02 21.62
CA GLY A 726 21.31 -18.95 20.74
C GLY A 726 22.73 -18.49 21.03
N THR A 727 23.58 -18.33 20.00
CA THR A 727 24.98 -17.95 20.20
C THR A 727 25.56 -17.14 19.04
N HIS A 728 26.75 -16.57 19.25
CA HIS A 728 27.60 -15.97 18.23
C HIS A 728 29.06 -16.35 18.51
N LEU A 729 29.71 -17.08 17.63
CA LEU A 729 31.09 -17.55 17.82
C LEU A 729 32.13 -16.54 17.31
N SER A 730 33.38 -16.75 17.73
CA SER A 730 34.52 -15.91 17.33
C SER A 730 34.78 -16.03 15.80
N ILE A 731 35.28 -14.95 15.21
CA ILE A 731 35.79 -14.94 13.82
C ILE A 731 37.15 -15.65 13.69
N TYR A 732 37.84 -15.95 14.82
CA TYR A 732 39.15 -16.59 14.81
C TYR A 732 38.99 -18.11 14.89
N PRO A 733 39.43 -18.89 13.88
CA PRO A 733 39.12 -20.32 13.76
C PRO A 733 39.52 -21.16 14.98
N THR A 734 40.67 -20.88 15.64
CA THR A 734 41.13 -21.63 16.84
C THR A 734 40.26 -21.35 18.07
N GLU A 735 39.84 -20.12 18.28
CA GLU A 735 38.93 -19.73 19.37
C GLU A 735 37.52 -20.23 19.10
N GLN A 736 37.07 -20.12 17.88
CA GLN A 736 35.79 -20.60 17.39
C GLN A 736 35.61 -22.12 17.60
N LEU A 737 36.62 -22.93 17.29
CA LEU A 737 36.60 -24.38 17.54
C LEU A 737 36.49 -24.70 19.02
N ARG A 738 37.28 -24.04 19.88
CA ARG A 738 37.20 -24.23 21.35
C ARG A 738 35.85 -23.83 21.91
N GLN A 739 35.26 -22.74 21.40
CA GLN A 739 33.90 -22.33 21.80
C GLN A 739 32.86 -23.36 21.36
N ALA A 740 33.01 -23.97 20.18
CA ALA A 740 32.12 -25.05 19.73
C ALA A 740 32.29 -26.31 20.61
N GLU A 741 33.50 -26.68 20.99
CA GLU A 741 33.78 -27.80 21.94
C GLU A 741 33.17 -27.53 23.32
N GLU A 742 33.26 -26.28 23.80
CA GLU A 742 32.61 -25.84 25.04
C GLU A 742 31.11 -25.93 24.96
N LEU A 743 30.51 -25.43 23.83
CA LEU A 743 29.08 -25.52 23.60
C LEU A 743 28.61 -26.99 23.60
N VAL A 744 29.33 -27.90 22.96
CA VAL A 744 28.96 -29.33 22.98
C VAL A 744 28.95 -29.86 24.42
N ARG A 745 30.04 -29.70 25.12
CA ARG A 745 30.24 -30.33 26.46
C ARG A 745 29.37 -29.69 27.53
N GLU A 746 29.30 -28.36 27.57
CA GLU A 746 28.76 -27.64 28.73
C GLU A 746 27.30 -27.17 28.53
N TRP A 747 26.81 -27.13 27.30
CA TRP A 747 25.49 -26.63 26.98
C TRP A 747 24.61 -27.64 26.24
N LEU A 748 25.08 -28.27 25.16
CA LEU A 748 24.30 -29.21 24.37
C LEU A 748 24.07 -30.55 25.08
N GLU A 749 25.09 -31.16 25.69
CA GLU A 749 24.90 -32.43 26.39
C GLU A 749 23.90 -32.32 27.55
N PRO A 750 23.93 -31.27 28.41
CA PRO A 750 22.87 -31.07 29.41
C PRO A 750 21.49 -30.78 28.78
N ALA A 751 21.42 -30.01 27.65
CA ALA A 751 20.17 -29.67 27.03
C ALA A 751 19.46 -30.90 26.43
N LYS A 752 20.20 -31.82 25.81
CA LYS A 752 19.64 -33.08 25.26
C LYS A 752 18.98 -33.96 26.33
N LEU A 753 19.43 -33.89 27.56
CA LEU A 753 18.81 -34.63 28.65
C LEU A 753 17.40 -34.07 29.03
N ARG A 754 17.11 -32.83 28.66
CA ARG A 754 15.82 -32.17 28.95
C ARG A 754 14.81 -32.29 27.84
N GLY A 755 15.26 -32.47 26.60
CA GLY A 755 14.36 -32.59 25.44
C GLY A 755 15.04 -32.34 24.09
N PRO A 756 14.26 -32.24 23.02
CA PRO A 756 14.77 -31.90 21.70
C PRO A 756 15.42 -30.51 21.70
N VAL A 757 16.55 -30.40 21.00
CA VAL A 757 17.41 -29.22 21.02
C VAL A 757 17.41 -28.52 19.66
N VAL A 758 17.39 -27.18 19.67
CA VAL A 758 17.70 -26.30 18.56
C VAL A 758 18.85 -25.40 18.97
N LEU A 759 19.92 -25.39 18.21
CA LEU A 759 21.06 -24.49 18.36
C LEU A 759 21.17 -23.61 17.12
N CYS A 760 21.14 -22.29 17.28
CA CYS A 760 21.19 -21.35 16.17
C CYS A 760 22.06 -20.13 16.48
N GLY A 761 22.53 -19.49 15.41
CA GLY A 761 23.35 -18.28 15.53
C GLY A 761 24.27 -18.03 14.31
N ASP A 762 25.10 -17.02 14.49
CA ASP A 762 26.25 -16.76 13.63
C ASP A 762 27.49 -17.53 14.19
N PHE A 763 27.86 -18.57 13.51
CA PHE A 763 29.01 -19.40 13.91
C PHE A 763 30.33 -18.92 13.31
N ASN A 764 30.29 -17.95 12.40
CA ASN A 764 31.44 -17.49 11.60
C ASN A 764 32.20 -18.66 10.91
N ALA A 765 31.52 -19.80 10.70
CA ALA A 765 32.08 -21.08 10.26
C ALA A 765 31.35 -21.57 9.01
N ALA A 766 32.07 -21.78 7.91
CA ALA A 766 31.48 -22.36 6.71
C ALA A 766 31.16 -23.87 6.90
N PRO A 767 30.17 -24.43 6.17
CA PRO A 767 29.92 -25.87 6.12
C PRO A 767 31.18 -26.66 5.78
N GLY A 768 31.43 -27.74 6.54
CA GLY A 768 32.60 -28.57 6.37
C GLY A 768 33.87 -28.12 7.13
N SER A 769 33.86 -26.93 7.78
CA SER A 769 34.92 -26.48 8.69
C SER A 769 35.01 -27.36 9.94
N ALA A 770 36.14 -27.29 10.68
CA ALA A 770 36.29 -28.03 11.92
C ALA A 770 35.20 -27.71 12.96
N THR A 771 34.87 -26.43 13.13
CA THR A 771 33.80 -25.92 14.00
C THR A 771 32.45 -26.51 13.61
N TRP A 772 32.08 -26.41 12.33
CA TRP A 772 30.83 -26.98 11.83
C TRP A 772 30.76 -28.50 12.00
N LYS A 773 31.85 -29.22 11.72
CA LYS A 773 31.93 -30.69 11.94
C LYS A 773 31.75 -31.09 13.40
N THR A 774 32.29 -30.30 14.33
CA THR A 774 32.16 -30.55 15.78
C THR A 774 30.70 -30.50 16.19
N LEU A 775 29.95 -29.50 15.75
CA LEU A 775 28.52 -29.37 16.03
C LEU A 775 27.66 -30.39 15.25
N ALA A 776 28.00 -30.65 14.01
CA ALA A 776 27.28 -31.59 13.13
C ALA A 776 27.44 -33.08 13.52
N ARG A 777 28.33 -33.42 14.45
CA ARG A 777 28.40 -34.74 15.09
C ARG A 777 27.29 -34.94 16.13
N CYS A 778 26.81 -33.85 16.71
CA CYS A 778 25.83 -33.86 17.78
C CYS A 778 24.41 -33.55 17.33
N LEU A 779 24.26 -32.69 16.31
CA LEU A 779 22.99 -32.18 15.79
C LEU A 779 22.98 -32.19 14.26
N ASN A 780 21.80 -32.19 13.65
CA ASN A 780 21.68 -32.07 12.21
C ASN A 780 21.57 -30.59 11.80
N ASP A 781 22.41 -30.16 10.84
CA ASP A 781 22.22 -28.87 10.18
C ASP A 781 20.96 -28.93 9.31
N VAL A 782 20.06 -27.95 9.45
CA VAL A 782 18.75 -27.92 8.75
C VAL A 782 18.86 -27.95 7.22
N GLU A 783 20.02 -27.60 6.65
CA GLU A 783 20.27 -27.72 5.21
C GLU A 783 20.99 -29.02 4.80
N ARG A 784 21.26 -29.93 5.72
CA ARG A 784 21.89 -31.20 5.43
C ARG A 784 20.94 -32.08 4.62
N GLY A 785 21.40 -32.54 3.45
CA GLY A 785 20.62 -33.39 2.54
C GLY A 785 19.79 -32.65 1.51
N ARG A 786 19.83 -31.33 1.48
CA ARG A 786 19.17 -30.55 0.43
C ARG A 786 19.87 -30.73 -0.93
N ALA A 787 19.10 -31.00 -1.99
CA ALA A 787 19.61 -30.99 -3.35
C ALA A 787 20.01 -29.55 -3.76
N GLY A 788 21.29 -29.33 -4.07
CA GLY A 788 21.81 -28.03 -4.50
C GLY A 788 22.85 -27.42 -3.55
N ARG A 789 23.35 -26.21 -3.90
CA ARG A 789 24.32 -25.47 -3.06
C ARG A 789 23.62 -24.87 -1.83
N PRO A 790 24.25 -24.92 -0.62
CA PRO A 790 23.76 -24.25 0.57
C PRO A 790 23.54 -22.76 0.31
N TYR A 791 22.48 -22.18 0.90
CA TYR A 791 22.22 -20.75 0.76
C TYR A 791 23.26 -19.91 1.50
N PRO A 792 24.03 -19.05 0.83
CA PRO A 792 24.93 -18.12 1.50
C PRO A 792 24.13 -17.03 2.23
N THR A 793 24.64 -16.61 3.40
CA THR A 793 24.02 -15.63 4.30
C THR A 793 24.84 -14.35 4.43
N TYR A 794 26.16 -14.40 4.20
CA TYR A 794 27.11 -13.31 4.31
C TYR A 794 27.80 -13.07 2.96
N PHE A 795 28.01 -11.96 2.48
CA PHE A 795 27.71 -10.57 2.69
C PHE A 795 26.39 -10.21 1.99
N SER A 796 25.40 -9.69 2.72
CA SER A 796 23.98 -9.62 2.29
C SER A 796 23.69 -9.04 0.90
N PRO A 797 24.38 -8.00 0.40
CA PRO A 797 24.13 -7.50 -0.95
C PRO A 797 24.50 -8.52 -2.05
N TYR A 798 25.57 -9.30 -1.81
CA TYR A 798 26.10 -10.33 -2.70
C TYR A 798 26.56 -11.53 -1.86
N PRO A 799 25.63 -12.35 -1.36
CA PRO A 799 25.99 -13.39 -0.39
C PRO A 799 26.84 -14.49 -1.03
N LEU A 800 28.01 -14.73 -0.45
CA LEU A 800 29.00 -15.70 -0.94
C LEU A 800 29.29 -16.80 0.09
N LEU A 801 29.19 -16.48 1.38
CA LEU A 801 29.52 -17.40 2.48
C LEU A 801 28.28 -17.73 3.29
N ARG A 802 28.16 -18.96 3.74
CA ARG A 802 27.19 -19.38 4.75
C ARG A 802 27.91 -19.50 6.09
N VAL A 803 27.56 -18.62 7.03
CA VAL A 803 28.14 -18.56 8.38
C VAL A 803 27.09 -18.62 9.46
N ASP A 804 25.83 -18.34 9.11
CA ASP A 804 24.67 -18.48 9.99
C ASP A 804 24.03 -19.86 9.82
N HIS A 805 23.80 -20.57 10.92
CA HIS A 805 23.29 -21.93 10.91
C HIS A 805 22.20 -22.14 11.94
N ILE A 806 21.33 -23.09 11.64
CA ILE A 806 20.38 -23.69 12.58
C ILE A 806 20.68 -25.18 12.61
N PHE A 807 20.97 -25.71 13.78
CA PHE A 807 21.20 -27.13 14.06
C PHE A 807 20.06 -27.66 14.92
N VAL A 808 19.57 -28.85 14.63
CA VAL A 808 18.44 -29.46 15.32
C VAL A 808 18.73 -30.91 15.77
N SER A 809 18.07 -31.35 16.82
CA SER A 809 18.10 -32.78 17.22
C SER A 809 17.65 -33.67 16.06
N PRO A 810 18.19 -34.89 15.92
CA PRO A 810 17.86 -35.82 14.82
C PRO A 810 16.38 -36.16 14.69
N THR A 811 15.62 -35.99 15.76
CA THR A 811 14.17 -36.25 15.83
C THR A 811 13.32 -35.13 15.22
N ILE A 812 13.89 -33.94 15.00
CA ILE A 812 13.20 -32.80 14.42
C ILE A 812 13.36 -32.85 12.89
N GLN A 813 12.24 -32.74 12.15
CA GLN A 813 12.28 -32.63 10.68
C GLN A 813 12.20 -31.14 10.30
N PRO A 814 13.28 -30.56 9.75
CA PRO A 814 13.29 -29.14 9.39
C PRO A 814 13.04 -28.93 7.90
N THR A 815 12.39 -27.83 7.57
CA THR A 815 12.50 -27.17 6.26
C THR A 815 13.10 -25.79 6.46
N SER A 816 14.06 -25.38 5.63
CA SER A 816 14.79 -24.12 5.82
C SER A 816 14.82 -23.26 4.57
N GLN A 817 14.87 -21.93 4.80
CA GLN A 817 15.09 -20.92 3.76
C GLN A 817 15.89 -19.75 4.32
N VAL A 818 16.41 -18.91 3.38
CA VAL A 818 17.07 -17.63 3.69
C VAL A 818 16.19 -16.50 3.16
N ILE A 819 15.89 -15.52 4.02
CA ILE A 819 15.15 -14.33 3.61
C ILE A 819 16.08 -13.46 2.74
N ARG A 820 15.79 -13.38 1.45
CA ARG A 820 16.57 -12.61 0.45
C ARG A 820 15.85 -11.37 -0.02
N SER A 821 14.98 -10.85 0.81
CA SER A 821 14.24 -9.64 0.51
C SER A 821 15.18 -8.47 0.20
N ARG A 822 14.69 -7.50 -0.55
CA ARG A 822 15.47 -6.29 -0.81
C ARG A 822 15.71 -5.52 0.49
N LEU A 823 14.74 -5.54 1.40
CA LEU A 823 14.86 -4.94 2.73
C LEU A 823 15.92 -5.67 3.56
N ALA A 824 15.90 -7.01 3.62
CA ALA A 824 16.89 -7.81 4.33
C ALA A 824 18.32 -7.55 3.82
N LYS A 825 18.50 -7.39 2.51
CA LYS A 825 19.80 -7.08 1.89
C LYS A 825 20.37 -5.71 2.28
N VAL A 826 19.52 -4.79 2.73
CA VAL A 826 19.91 -3.46 3.19
C VAL A 826 20.01 -3.41 4.72
N ALA A 827 19.19 -4.17 5.44
CA ALA A 827 19.01 -4.07 6.88
C ALA A 827 20.23 -4.50 7.71
N SER A 828 21.01 -5.47 7.24
CA SER A 828 22.24 -5.96 7.88
C SER A 828 23.24 -6.43 6.81
N ASP A 829 24.49 -6.70 7.17
CA ASP A 829 25.48 -7.38 6.33
C ASP A 829 25.29 -8.90 6.28
N HIS A 830 24.40 -9.46 7.12
CA HIS A 830 23.91 -10.83 7.06
C HIS A 830 22.49 -10.91 6.49
N LEU A 831 22.07 -12.11 6.06
CA LEU A 831 20.70 -12.43 5.73
C LEU A 831 20.09 -13.36 6.79
N PRO A 832 18.81 -13.16 7.19
CA PRO A 832 18.17 -14.05 8.15
C PRO A 832 17.98 -15.45 7.59
N VAL A 833 18.23 -16.46 8.41
CA VAL A 833 17.93 -17.87 8.14
C VAL A 833 16.74 -18.28 9.00
N TRP A 834 15.73 -18.93 8.39
CA TRP A 834 14.62 -19.49 9.13
C TRP A 834 14.43 -20.98 8.83
N ALA A 835 13.87 -21.70 9.79
CA ALA A 835 13.47 -23.08 9.62
C ALA A 835 12.10 -23.33 10.26
N ASP A 836 11.23 -24.07 9.54
CA ASP A 836 10.04 -24.68 10.11
C ASP A 836 10.43 -26.03 10.72
N LEU A 837 10.14 -26.19 12.00
CA LEU A 837 10.48 -27.36 12.81
C LEU A 837 9.23 -28.21 12.99
N THR A 838 9.22 -29.41 12.41
CA THR A 838 8.17 -30.38 12.63
C THR A 838 8.65 -31.40 13.68
N LEU A 839 7.95 -31.46 14.82
CA LEU A 839 8.24 -32.40 15.89
C LEU A 839 7.39 -33.67 15.67
N PRO A 840 7.93 -34.88 15.87
CA PRO A 840 7.20 -36.12 15.72
C PRO A 840 6.10 -36.25 16.79
N THR A 841 4.91 -36.73 16.40
CA THR A 841 3.86 -37.12 17.33
C THR A 841 4.31 -38.29 18.19
N GLN A 842 4.29 -38.18 19.53
CA GLN A 842 4.54 -39.35 20.40
C GLN A 842 3.36 -40.30 20.33
N SER A 843 3.54 -41.51 19.77
CA SER A 843 2.75 -42.65 20.14
C SER A 843 3.10 -43.01 21.58
N ALA A 844 2.08 -43.20 22.44
CA ALA A 844 2.24 -43.51 23.86
C ALA A 844 2.80 -44.94 24.05
N SER A 845 4.04 -45.16 23.74
CA SER A 845 4.83 -46.30 24.25
C SER A 845 6.25 -46.25 23.69
N SER A 846 7.18 -45.67 24.46
CA SER A 846 8.52 -46.23 24.63
C SER A 846 9.45 -45.22 25.34
N SER A 847 9.83 -45.62 26.54
CA SER A 847 11.12 -45.44 27.23
C SER A 847 11.92 -44.16 26.98
N ARG A 848 12.27 -43.51 28.08
CA ARG A 848 13.23 -42.42 28.33
C ARG A 848 14.65 -42.57 27.72
N ALA A 849 14.86 -43.29 26.64
CA ALA A 849 16.18 -43.71 26.18
C ALA A 849 16.52 -43.37 24.74
N ALA A 850 15.91 -42.33 24.11
CA ALA A 850 16.19 -42.02 22.69
C ALA A 850 16.22 -40.51 22.35
N TRP A 851 16.62 -39.64 23.28
CA TRP A 851 16.84 -38.21 22.96
C TRP A 851 18.29 -37.85 22.79
#